data_b8958e2240c06dfe016283cfbb2dd95b
#
_entry.id   b8958e2240c06dfe016283cfbb2dd95b
#
_cell.length_a   1.000
_cell.length_b   1.000
_cell.length_c   1.000
_cell.angle_alpha   90.00
_cell.angle_beta   90.00
_cell.angle_gamma   90.00
#
_symmetry.space_group_name_H-M   'P 1'
#
loop_
_entity.id
_entity.type
_entity.pdbx_description
1 polymer ?
#
loop_
_entity_poly.entity_id
_entity_poly.type
_entity_poly.pdbx_seq_one_letter_code
_entity_poly.pdbx_strand_id
1 'polypeptide(L)'
;MNEEGVLMPTGKYCVNHAETVRRKTRTVNVGNVKIGSEHPIVKQTMTTSDTRDVEATVAEVIRCADAGAEMVRITVQGMQEAKACKEIKETLVARGYDTPLIADIHFAPKVAMMVAECFDKIRVNPGNFADGRKKFEDILYETDEEYNAELEEIEKIFTPLVLKCKERGVAMRIGTNHGSLSARTLSRYGDTPMGMVESAFEFARICRKHDYHNFVFSMKASNPLVMVQAYRLLSHEMYRLGWDYPLHLGVTEAGEGEDGRMKSSIGIGALLLDGLGDTIRVSLTEASELEIEPCTRLANLGMKACADNIGVEQFDETVRDFKTFTRRTGDLPEQKDSDTIDFRNILHRDGSVLAAVTTAQLASEDGFYRELGTKLAVGMPLRDIATCDSILLSEVPAASEEKALRSIRRLQEIGVGVIVPAAALKATPLENAIALVTADEVGEALPAGAGRKAVTLNGFETTEQLKAVAASDAVMVLIKTKDGESRLHSSRRIAKELAQIGANMPVIHHMYMPAGDRSDVVIQSGSQVGGLLVDGFGDGVLIQYAGSDKDITLDFLRTTSFGLLQGSRMRNTKTEYVSCPSCGRTLFDLQEVTAQIQEKTGHLPGVAIAVMGCIVNGPGEMADADFGYVGGAPGKIDLYVGKEVVKRGIAMETACDELIQLIKDNDRWIEKEEEEEAVAA
;
A
#
# COMPACT_ATOMS: atom_id res chain seq x y z
N MET A 1 -24.90 11.81 9.04
CA MET A 1 -26.18 11.87 9.80
C MET A 1 -27.00 10.69 9.32
N ASN A 2 -27.67 9.95 10.23
CA ASN A 2 -28.64 8.95 9.80
C ASN A 2 -29.90 9.66 9.25
N GLU A 3 -30.87 8.89 8.73
CA GLU A 3 -32.13 9.44 8.20
C GLU A 3 -32.94 10.27 9.23
N GLU A 4 -32.57 10.16 10.52
CA GLU A 4 -33.16 10.91 11.64
C GLU A 4 -32.30 12.11 12.08
N GLY A 5 -31.22 12.45 11.38
CA GLY A 5 -30.38 13.58 11.70
C GLY A 5 -29.46 13.41 12.92
N VAL A 6 -29.35 12.17 13.46
CA VAL A 6 -28.49 11.88 14.62
C VAL A 6 -27.05 11.81 14.19
N LEU A 7 -26.17 12.59 14.83
CA LEU A 7 -24.74 12.49 14.69
C LEU A 7 -24.29 11.09 15.21
N MET A 8 -23.86 10.22 14.30
CA MET A 8 -23.24 8.97 14.70
C MET A 8 -21.91 9.25 15.40
N PRO A 9 -21.54 8.49 16.43
CA PRO A 9 -20.22 8.61 17.01
C PRO A 9 -19.16 8.55 15.92
N THR A 10 -18.29 9.54 15.88
CA THR A 10 -17.11 9.52 15.01
C THR A 10 -16.29 8.31 15.38
N GLY A 11 -15.99 7.41 14.42
CA GLY A 11 -14.95 6.43 14.62
C GLY A 11 -15.28 4.96 14.45
N LYS A 12 -16.53 4.51 14.27
CA LYS A 12 -16.78 3.08 14.08
C LYS A 12 -16.72 2.66 12.62
N TYR A 13 -15.56 2.17 12.16
CA TYR A 13 -15.38 1.52 10.87
C TYR A 13 -15.00 0.03 11.00
N CYS A 14 -14.52 -0.41 12.16
CA CYS A 14 -14.20 -1.79 12.51
C CYS A 14 -14.95 -2.23 13.77
N VAL A 15 -14.87 -3.49 14.13
CA VAL A 15 -15.54 -4.03 15.33
C VAL A 15 -14.87 -3.53 16.59
N ASN A 16 -13.52 -3.55 16.61
CA ASN A 16 -12.71 -3.19 17.77
C ASN A 16 -11.41 -2.50 17.33
N HIS A 17 -10.99 -1.47 18.07
CA HIS A 17 -9.72 -0.76 17.82
C HIS A 17 -8.55 -1.30 18.65
N ALA A 18 -8.85 -2.09 19.67
CA ALA A 18 -7.87 -2.64 20.60
C ALA A 18 -7.44 -4.08 20.26
N GLU A 19 -8.11 -4.73 19.33
CA GLU A 19 -7.82 -6.08 18.87
C GLU A 19 -8.36 -6.32 17.44
N THR A 20 -7.80 -7.28 16.72
CA THR A 20 -8.30 -7.66 15.40
C THR A 20 -9.53 -8.55 15.51
N VAL A 21 -10.71 -8.00 15.25
CA VAL A 21 -11.97 -8.76 15.22
C VAL A 21 -12.59 -8.65 13.84
N ARG A 22 -12.80 -9.79 13.20
CA ARG A 22 -13.35 -9.82 11.85
C ARG A 22 -14.77 -9.27 11.82
N ARG A 23 -15.01 -8.28 10.94
CA ARG A 23 -16.33 -7.69 10.72
C ARG A 23 -17.31 -8.78 10.23
N LYS A 24 -18.47 -8.93 10.86
CA LYS A 24 -19.51 -9.86 10.41
C LYS A 24 -20.04 -9.43 9.05
N THR A 25 -19.98 -10.36 8.09
CA THR A 25 -20.50 -10.20 6.73
C THR A 25 -21.31 -11.44 6.34
N ARG A 26 -22.31 -11.21 5.48
CA ARG A 26 -23.10 -12.31 4.90
C ARG A 26 -22.24 -13.18 3.99
N THR A 27 -22.70 -14.41 3.75
CA THR A 27 -22.09 -15.28 2.75
C THR A 27 -22.58 -14.92 1.35
N VAL A 28 -21.63 -14.70 0.43
CA VAL A 28 -21.83 -14.55 -1.02
C VAL A 28 -21.30 -15.81 -1.69
N ASN A 29 -22.12 -16.44 -2.54
CA ASN A 29 -21.77 -17.70 -3.22
C ASN A 29 -21.25 -17.41 -4.63
N VAL A 30 -20.08 -17.94 -4.97
CA VAL A 30 -19.44 -17.80 -6.28
C VAL A 30 -19.06 -19.21 -6.77
N GLY A 31 -19.94 -19.84 -7.54
CA GLY A 31 -19.78 -21.27 -7.86
C GLY A 31 -19.68 -22.11 -6.59
N ASN A 32 -18.58 -22.86 -6.45
CA ASN A 32 -18.27 -23.68 -5.27
C ASN A 32 -17.55 -22.91 -4.15
N VAL A 33 -17.21 -21.63 -4.34
CA VAL A 33 -16.51 -20.79 -3.36
C VAL A 33 -17.50 -19.91 -2.59
N LYS A 34 -17.29 -19.80 -1.28
CA LYS A 34 -18.08 -18.95 -0.38
C LYS A 34 -17.22 -17.81 0.16
N ILE A 35 -17.74 -16.59 0.06
CA ILE A 35 -17.08 -15.35 0.54
C ILE A 35 -17.89 -14.79 1.71
N GLY A 36 -17.23 -14.45 2.80
CA GLY A 36 -17.85 -13.84 3.98
C GLY A 36 -17.12 -14.18 5.27
N SER A 37 -17.52 -13.57 6.37
CA SER A 37 -16.82 -13.67 7.66
C SER A 37 -16.74 -15.06 8.26
N GLU A 38 -17.68 -15.93 7.92
CA GLU A 38 -17.72 -17.33 8.40
C GLU A 38 -16.78 -18.26 7.58
N HIS A 39 -16.08 -17.72 6.58
CA HIS A 39 -15.22 -18.48 5.67
C HIS A 39 -13.80 -17.92 5.68
N PRO A 40 -12.78 -18.68 5.26
CA PRO A 40 -11.43 -18.16 5.04
C PRO A 40 -11.42 -16.98 4.06
N ILE A 41 -10.40 -16.13 4.17
CA ILE A 41 -10.20 -15.04 3.22
C ILE A 41 -9.83 -15.64 1.86
N VAL A 42 -10.65 -15.37 0.84
CA VAL A 42 -10.54 -15.96 -0.49
C VAL A 42 -9.51 -15.22 -1.33
N LYS A 43 -8.62 -15.96 -1.98
CA LYS A 43 -7.54 -15.44 -2.85
C LYS A 43 -7.95 -15.51 -4.30
N GLN A 44 -7.78 -14.43 -5.03
CA GLN A 44 -8.02 -14.41 -6.47
C GLN A 44 -6.89 -13.72 -7.22
N THR A 45 -6.76 -14.07 -8.51
CA THR A 45 -5.89 -13.40 -9.48
C THR A 45 -6.64 -13.12 -10.78
N MET A 46 -5.95 -12.68 -11.82
CA MET A 46 -6.52 -12.31 -13.11
C MET A 46 -5.59 -12.71 -14.24
N THR A 47 -6.15 -13.29 -15.32
CA THR A 47 -5.39 -13.63 -16.52
C THR A 47 -4.90 -12.40 -17.28
N THR A 48 -3.76 -12.54 -17.93
CA THR A 48 -3.15 -11.56 -18.82
C THR A 48 -3.33 -11.92 -20.31
N SER A 49 -3.64 -13.18 -20.62
CA SER A 49 -3.87 -13.69 -21.97
C SER A 49 -5.03 -13.00 -22.68
N ASP A 50 -4.97 -12.98 -24.01
CA ASP A 50 -6.11 -12.59 -24.83
C ASP A 50 -7.25 -13.61 -24.65
N THR A 51 -8.38 -13.14 -24.14
CA THR A 51 -9.55 -14.00 -23.85
C THR A 51 -10.10 -14.71 -25.10
N ARG A 52 -9.81 -14.20 -26.30
CA ARG A 52 -10.18 -14.84 -27.56
C ARG A 52 -9.34 -16.08 -27.87
N ASP A 53 -8.15 -16.16 -27.29
CA ASP A 53 -7.34 -17.38 -27.31
C ASP A 53 -7.75 -18.28 -26.13
N VAL A 54 -8.68 -19.18 -26.42
CA VAL A 54 -9.27 -20.09 -25.41
C VAL A 54 -8.21 -20.96 -24.77
N GLU A 55 -7.28 -21.54 -25.57
CA GLU A 55 -6.26 -22.47 -25.06
C GLU A 55 -5.25 -21.74 -24.16
N ALA A 56 -4.77 -20.57 -24.56
CA ALA A 56 -3.86 -19.77 -23.75
C ALA A 56 -4.53 -19.34 -22.42
N THR A 57 -5.78 -18.88 -22.48
CA THR A 57 -6.54 -18.47 -21.30
C THR A 57 -6.80 -19.64 -20.35
N VAL A 58 -7.20 -20.81 -20.86
CA VAL A 58 -7.40 -22.02 -20.08
C VAL A 58 -6.10 -22.47 -19.39
N ALA A 59 -4.99 -22.48 -20.14
CA ALA A 59 -3.69 -22.85 -19.59
C ALA A 59 -3.25 -21.90 -18.46
N GLU A 60 -3.50 -20.59 -18.60
CA GLU A 60 -3.18 -19.61 -17.56
C GLU A 60 -4.08 -19.77 -16.33
N VAL A 61 -5.40 -20.00 -16.51
CA VAL A 61 -6.31 -20.29 -15.39
C VAL A 61 -5.85 -21.51 -14.61
N ILE A 62 -5.42 -22.58 -15.30
CA ILE A 62 -4.91 -23.80 -14.68
C ILE A 62 -3.66 -23.50 -13.85
N ARG A 63 -2.67 -22.76 -14.39
CA ARG A 63 -1.48 -22.38 -13.61
C ARG A 63 -1.85 -21.57 -12.35
N CYS A 64 -2.77 -20.64 -12.48
CA CYS A 64 -3.26 -19.86 -11.34
C CYS A 64 -3.94 -20.75 -10.28
N ALA A 65 -4.78 -21.69 -10.71
CA ALA A 65 -5.47 -22.61 -9.81
C ALA A 65 -4.48 -23.57 -9.11
N ASP A 66 -3.51 -24.09 -9.83
CA ASP A 66 -2.45 -24.95 -9.30
C ASP A 66 -1.55 -24.20 -8.31
N ALA A 67 -1.36 -22.89 -8.48
CA ALA A 67 -0.69 -22.02 -7.52
C ALA A 67 -1.52 -21.72 -6.27
N GLY A 68 -2.81 -22.09 -6.25
CA GLY A 68 -3.72 -21.92 -5.11
C GLY A 68 -4.70 -20.73 -5.22
N ALA A 69 -4.92 -20.20 -6.43
CA ALA A 69 -6.01 -19.26 -6.67
C ALA A 69 -7.36 -19.96 -6.51
N GLU A 70 -8.23 -19.41 -5.67
CA GLU A 70 -9.57 -19.97 -5.44
C GLU A 70 -10.59 -19.46 -6.45
N MET A 71 -10.30 -18.33 -7.11
CA MET A 71 -11.07 -17.75 -8.20
C MET A 71 -10.13 -17.07 -9.20
N VAL A 72 -10.46 -17.11 -10.49
CA VAL A 72 -9.68 -16.42 -11.52
C VAL A 72 -10.56 -15.45 -12.31
N ARG A 73 -10.08 -14.22 -12.50
CA ARG A 73 -10.77 -13.16 -13.24
C ARG A 73 -10.24 -13.08 -14.66
N ILE A 74 -11.16 -12.96 -15.62
CA ILE A 74 -10.89 -12.89 -17.05
C ILE A 74 -11.47 -11.59 -17.60
N THR A 75 -10.73 -10.88 -18.44
CA THR A 75 -11.19 -9.66 -19.11
C THR A 75 -12.18 -9.98 -20.21
N VAL A 76 -13.32 -9.29 -20.25
CA VAL A 76 -14.32 -9.46 -21.32
C VAL A 76 -14.69 -8.09 -21.90
N GLN A 77 -14.06 -7.74 -23.02
CA GLN A 77 -14.19 -6.42 -23.64
C GLN A 77 -15.39 -6.29 -24.57
N GLY A 78 -15.77 -7.38 -25.24
CA GLY A 78 -16.77 -7.35 -26.29
C GLY A 78 -17.42 -8.71 -26.53
N MET A 79 -18.17 -8.79 -27.62
CA MET A 79 -18.96 -9.97 -27.97
C MET A 79 -18.10 -11.18 -28.39
N GLN A 80 -16.87 -10.98 -28.86
CA GLN A 80 -15.98 -12.07 -29.24
C GLN A 80 -15.44 -12.77 -28.00
N GLU A 81 -14.94 -12.01 -27.04
CA GLU A 81 -14.50 -12.49 -25.75
C GLU A 81 -15.65 -13.17 -24.97
N ALA A 82 -16.87 -12.60 -25.03
CA ALA A 82 -18.04 -13.18 -24.40
C ALA A 82 -18.41 -14.57 -24.98
N LYS A 83 -18.20 -14.77 -26.27
CA LYS A 83 -18.39 -16.10 -26.90
C LYS A 83 -17.30 -17.08 -26.45
N ALA A 84 -16.05 -16.64 -26.37
CA ALA A 84 -14.94 -17.47 -25.88
C ALA A 84 -15.13 -17.88 -24.40
N CYS A 85 -15.77 -17.06 -23.57
CA CYS A 85 -16.02 -17.37 -22.15
C CYS A 85 -16.73 -18.70 -21.93
N LYS A 86 -17.71 -19.03 -22.78
CA LYS A 86 -18.41 -20.32 -22.68
C LYS A 86 -17.47 -21.49 -22.95
N GLU A 87 -16.69 -21.41 -24.02
CA GLU A 87 -15.73 -22.43 -24.43
C GLU A 87 -14.62 -22.60 -23.38
N ILE A 88 -14.11 -21.48 -22.81
CA ILE A 88 -13.15 -21.48 -21.71
C ILE A 88 -13.71 -22.28 -20.52
N LYS A 89 -14.95 -21.98 -20.08
CA LYS A 89 -15.56 -22.66 -18.93
C LYS A 89 -15.76 -24.16 -19.21
N GLU A 90 -16.27 -24.51 -20.41
CA GLU A 90 -16.49 -25.90 -20.80
C GLU A 90 -15.18 -26.68 -20.88
N THR A 91 -14.11 -26.07 -21.42
CA THR A 91 -12.79 -26.68 -21.53
C THR A 91 -12.13 -26.90 -20.16
N LEU A 92 -12.24 -25.92 -19.24
CA LEU A 92 -11.74 -26.06 -17.87
C LEU A 92 -12.42 -27.23 -17.15
N VAL A 93 -13.75 -27.31 -17.23
CA VAL A 93 -14.51 -28.42 -16.61
C VAL A 93 -14.13 -29.76 -17.24
N ALA A 94 -13.97 -29.83 -18.56
CA ALA A 94 -13.52 -31.04 -19.24
C ALA A 94 -12.10 -31.48 -18.84
N ARG A 95 -11.24 -30.52 -18.41
CA ARG A 95 -9.90 -30.82 -17.86
C ARG A 95 -9.87 -31.10 -16.35
N GLY A 96 -11.05 -31.11 -15.70
CA GLY A 96 -11.20 -31.44 -14.28
C GLY A 96 -11.02 -30.24 -13.33
N TYR A 97 -11.05 -29.00 -13.83
CA TYR A 97 -10.97 -27.80 -13.02
C TYR A 97 -12.37 -27.18 -12.84
N ASP A 98 -12.78 -26.97 -11.61
CA ASP A 98 -14.03 -26.34 -11.22
C ASP A 98 -13.86 -24.94 -10.63
N THR A 99 -12.67 -24.35 -10.81
CA THR A 99 -12.33 -23.01 -10.36
C THR A 99 -13.34 -21.99 -10.87
N PRO A 100 -14.00 -21.21 -9.99
CA PRO A 100 -14.95 -20.19 -10.40
C PRO A 100 -14.31 -19.09 -11.23
N LEU A 101 -14.98 -18.69 -12.31
CA LEU A 101 -14.54 -17.66 -13.22
C LEU A 101 -15.29 -16.36 -12.97
N ILE A 102 -14.55 -15.25 -13.03
CA ILE A 102 -15.06 -13.90 -12.84
C ILE A 102 -14.88 -13.11 -14.13
N ALA A 103 -15.95 -12.53 -14.66
CA ALA A 103 -15.87 -11.63 -15.81
C ALA A 103 -15.59 -10.18 -15.36
N ASP A 104 -14.58 -9.57 -15.97
CA ASP A 104 -14.27 -8.14 -15.81
C ASP A 104 -14.81 -7.36 -16.99
N ILE A 105 -15.94 -6.67 -16.78
CA ILE A 105 -16.70 -6.03 -17.86
C ILE A 105 -16.74 -4.53 -17.66
N HIS A 106 -16.39 -3.80 -18.75
CA HIS A 106 -16.43 -2.35 -18.84
C HIS A 106 -17.25 -1.90 -20.05
N PHE A 107 -18.03 -0.83 -19.94
CA PHE A 107 -18.76 -0.17 -21.03
C PHE A 107 -19.73 -1.03 -21.85
N ALA A 108 -20.07 -2.25 -21.41
CA ALA A 108 -20.76 -3.21 -22.25
C ALA A 108 -21.86 -4.01 -21.52
N PRO A 109 -23.02 -3.40 -21.16
CA PRO A 109 -24.11 -4.08 -20.47
C PRO A 109 -24.61 -5.34 -21.19
N LYS A 110 -24.66 -5.33 -22.54
CA LYS A 110 -25.09 -6.50 -23.35
C LYS A 110 -24.12 -7.67 -23.24
N VAL A 111 -22.82 -7.40 -23.12
CA VAL A 111 -21.78 -8.41 -22.91
C VAL A 111 -21.95 -9.05 -21.54
N ALA A 112 -22.21 -8.25 -20.49
CA ALA A 112 -22.49 -8.74 -19.16
C ALA A 112 -23.67 -9.73 -19.11
N MET A 113 -24.75 -9.42 -19.84
CA MET A 113 -25.93 -10.29 -19.96
C MET A 113 -25.59 -11.65 -20.59
N MET A 114 -24.68 -11.69 -21.56
CA MET A 114 -24.27 -12.92 -22.21
C MET A 114 -23.36 -13.76 -21.29
N VAL A 115 -22.40 -13.14 -20.63
CA VAL A 115 -21.43 -13.84 -19.78
C VAL A 115 -22.07 -14.36 -18.47
N ALA A 116 -23.14 -13.71 -17.99
CA ALA A 116 -23.96 -14.19 -16.88
C ALA A 116 -24.58 -15.57 -17.10
N GLU A 117 -24.56 -16.11 -18.34
CA GLU A 117 -25.01 -17.46 -18.62
C GLU A 117 -23.97 -18.54 -18.30
N CYS A 118 -22.68 -18.21 -18.21
CA CYS A 118 -21.61 -19.20 -18.12
C CYS A 118 -20.59 -18.96 -17.01
N PHE A 119 -20.41 -17.72 -16.53
CA PHE A 119 -19.47 -17.40 -15.46
C PHE A 119 -20.16 -17.30 -14.09
N ASP A 120 -19.37 -17.50 -13.04
CA ASP A 120 -19.87 -17.61 -11.66
C ASP A 120 -19.99 -16.24 -10.97
N LYS A 121 -19.29 -15.21 -11.49
CA LYS A 121 -19.31 -13.85 -10.96
C LYS A 121 -19.04 -12.81 -12.04
N ILE A 122 -19.70 -11.66 -11.93
CA ILE A 122 -19.49 -10.51 -12.83
C ILE A 122 -18.98 -9.32 -12.01
N ARG A 123 -17.91 -8.68 -12.46
CA ARG A 123 -17.49 -7.38 -11.96
C ARG A 123 -18.06 -6.28 -12.85
N VAL A 124 -18.76 -5.36 -12.23
CA VAL A 124 -19.20 -4.10 -12.81
C VAL A 124 -18.43 -2.94 -12.18
N ASN A 125 -18.05 -1.95 -12.98
CA ASN A 125 -17.49 -0.70 -12.49
C ASN A 125 -18.58 0.39 -12.58
N PRO A 126 -19.11 0.88 -11.44
CA PRO A 126 -20.17 1.89 -11.43
C PRO A 126 -19.86 3.12 -12.27
N GLY A 127 -18.59 3.54 -12.25
CA GLY A 127 -18.15 4.71 -12.98
C GLY A 127 -18.15 4.59 -14.51
N ASN A 128 -18.31 3.40 -15.09
CA ASN A 128 -18.27 3.25 -16.57
C ASN A 128 -19.23 2.20 -17.15
N PHE A 129 -20.03 1.55 -16.32
CA PHE A 129 -20.92 0.50 -16.77
C PHE A 129 -22.10 1.04 -17.58
N ALA A 130 -22.72 2.14 -17.12
CA ALA A 130 -23.89 2.74 -17.74
C ALA A 130 -23.56 3.97 -18.60
N ASP A 131 -22.62 4.80 -18.15
CA ASP A 131 -22.31 6.11 -18.75
C ASP A 131 -21.55 6.01 -20.09
N GLY A 132 -21.09 4.83 -20.46
CA GLY A 132 -20.36 4.62 -21.70
C GLY A 132 -19.06 5.42 -21.80
N ARG A 133 -18.71 5.92 -22.99
CA ARG A 133 -17.49 6.72 -23.25
C ARG A 133 -17.64 8.21 -22.93
N LYS A 134 -18.77 8.69 -22.45
CA LYS A 134 -19.01 10.10 -22.08
C LYS A 134 -18.15 10.59 -20.90
N LYS A 135 -17.31 9.77 -20.38
CA LYS A 135 -16.51 9.88 -19.17
C LYS A 135 -15.46 10.98 -19.15
N PHE A 136 -15.04 11.48 -20.30
CA PHE A 136 -13.94 12.46 -20.40
C PHE A 136 -14.43 13.89 -20.65
N GLU A 137 -15.74 14.12 -20.51
CA GLU A 137 -16.31 15.46 -20.56
C GLU A 137 -16.53 15.95 -19.12
N ASP A 138 -16.06 17.15 -18.78
CA ASP A 138 -16.33 17.83 -17.53
C ASP A 138 -17.79 18.30 -17.52
N ILE A 139 -18.71 17.36 -17.24
CA ILE A 139 -20.13 17.65 -17.13
C ILE A 139 -20.41 18.02 -15.67
N LEU A 140 -20.88 19.24 -15.45
CA LEU A 140 -21.38 19.70 -14.14
C LEU A 140 -22.87 19.42 -14.03
N TYR A 141 -23.26 18.74 -12.97
CA TYR A 141 -24.66 18.53 -12.57
C TYR A 141 -24.98 19.56 -11.48
N GLU A 142 -25.71 20.59 -11.85
CA GLU A 142 -25.98 21.74 -10.97
C GLU A 142 -27.18 21.51 -10.06
N THR A 143 -28.12 20.63 -10.47
CA THR A 143 -29.35 20.38 -9.73
C THR A 143 -29.51 18.92 -9.30
N ASP A 144 -30.32 18.70 -8.25
CA ASP A 144 -30.69 17.36 -7.79
C ASP A 144 -31.57 16.64 -8.83
N GLU A 145 -32.36 17.36 -9.61
CA GLU A 145 -33.20 16.82 -10.67
C GLU A 145 -32.35 16.20 -11.79
N GLU A 146 -31.29 16.89 -12.22
CA GLU A 146 -30.34 16.37 -13.24
C GLU A 146 -29.62 15.11 -12.73
N TYR A 147 -29.14 15.16 -11.48
CA TYR A 147 -28.47 14.02 -10.85
C TYR A 147 -29.41 12.80 -10.74
N ASN A 148 -30.66 13.00 -10.31
CA ASN A 148 -31.63 11.93 -10.15
C ASN A 148 -32.10 11.35 -11.50
N ALA A 149 -32.21 12.17 -12.54
CA ALA A 149 -32.54 11.69 -13.90
C ALA A 149 -31.49 10.71 -14.43
N GLU A 150 -30.20 10.96 -14.19
CA GLU A 150 -29.13 10.03 -14.54
C GLU A 150 -29.21 8.73 -13.72
N LEU A 151 -29.55 8.80 -12.42
CA LEU A 151 -29.76 7.60 -11.59
C LEU A 151 -30.91 6.73 -12.12
N GLU A 152 -32.00 7.33 -12.61
CA GLU A 152 -33.11 6.58 -13.21
C GLU A 152 -32.66 5.87 -14.51
N GLU A 153 -31.82 6.50 -15.30
CA GLU A 153 -31.30 5.90 -16.54
C GLU A 153 -30.36 4.72 -16.23
N ILE A 154 -29.49 4.89 -15.20
CA ILE A 154 -28.64 3.80 -14.72
C ILE A 154 -29.48 2.63 -14.23
N GLU A 155 -30.53 2.89 -13.48
CA GLU A 155 -31.44 1.84 -13.00
C GLU A 155 -32.02 1.06 -14.19
N LYS A 156 -32.49 1.72 -15.25
CA LYS A 156 -33.02 1.08 -16.46
C LYS A 156 -31.98 0.18 -17.14
N ILE A 157 -30.73 0.63 -17.22
CA ILE A 157 -29.63 -0.10 -17.87
C ILE A 157 -29.16 -1.27 -17.03
N PHE A 158 -29.08 -1.11 -15.70
CA PHE A 158 -28.48 -2.07 -14.81
C PHE A 158 -29.45 -3.15 -14.31
N THR A 159 -30.74 -2.83 -14.14
CA THR A 159 -31.77 -3.75 -13.65
C THR A 159 -31.83 -5.08 -14.43
N PRO A 160 -31.74 -5.13 -15.76
CA PRO A 160 -31.76 -6.40 -16.48
C PRO A 160 -30.64 -7.36 -16.06
N LEU A 161 -29.43 -6.83 -15.80
CA LEU A 161 -28.30 -7.63 -15.32
C LEU A 161 -28.53 -8.12 -13.88
N VAL A 162 -29.06 -7.27 -13.01
CA VAL A 162 -29.39 -7.64 -11.61
C VAL A 162 -30.37 -8.81 -11.59
N LEU A 163 -31.46 -8.73 -12.38
CA LEU A 163 -32.47 -9.79 -12.46
C LEU A 163 -31.89 -11.08 -13.05
N LYS A 164 -31.02 -10.97 -14.07
CA LYS A 164 -30.33 -12.11 -14.66
C LYS A 164 -29.42 -12.81 -13.66
N CYS A 165 -28.59 -12.04 -12.93
CA CYS A 165 -27.72 -12.59 -11.90
C CYS A 165 -28.54 -13.25 -10.77
N LYS A 166 -29.68 -12.65 -10.36
CA LYS A 166 -30.60 -13.24 -9.40
C LYS A 166 -31.17 -14.57 -9.87
N GLU A 167 -31.66 -14.62 -11.11
CA GLU A 167 -32.22 -15.83 -11.72
C GLU A 167 -31.20 -16.97 -11.79
N ARG A 168 -29.96 -16.66 -12.18
CA ARG A 168 -28.90 -17.63 -12.41
C ARG A 168 -28.07 -17.96 -11.18
N GLY A 169 -28.26 -17.26 -10.07
CA GLY A 169 -27.41 -17.40 -8.87
C GLY A 169 -25.98 -16.88 -9.07
N VAL A 170 -25.74 -16.08 -10.09
CA VAL A 170 -24.43 -15.47 -10.37
C VAL A 170 -24.15 -14.37 -9.36
N ALA A 171 -22.95 -14.37 -8.80
CA ALA A 171 -22.52 -13.31 -7.89
C ALA A 171 -22.13 -12.03 -8.66
N MET A 172 -22.07 -10.91 -7.93
CA MET A 172 -21.62 -9.65 -8.50
C MET A 172 -20.53 -9.03 -7.64
N ARG A 173 -19.60 -8.30 -8.24
CA ARG A 173 -18.74 -7.34 -7.54
C ARG A 173 -19.03 -5.94 -8.05
N ILE A 174 -19.51 -5.09 -7.17
CA ILE A 174 -19.62 -3.65 -7.39
C ILE A 174 -18.23 -3.07 -7.11
N GLY A 175 -17.49 -2.81 -8.18
CA GLY A 175 -16.04 -2.60 -8.14
C GLY A 175 -15.66 -1.19 -8.56
N THR A 176 -15.62 -0.25 -7.61
CA THR A 176 -15.19 1.12 -7.82
C THR A 176 -13.67 1.24 -7.83
N ASN A 177 -13.15 2.03 -8.75
CA ASN A 177 -11.74 2.43 -8.81
C ASN A 177 -11.65 3.95 -8.66
N HIS A 178 -10.71 4.42 -7.85
CA HIS A 178 -10.29 5.83 -7.80
C HIS A 178 -9.85 6.29 -9.21
N GLY A 179 -10.13 7.53 -9.57
CA GLY A 179 -9.84 8.06 -10.91
C GLY A 179 -10.76 7.56 -12.02
N SER A 180 -11.71 6.64 -11.72
CA SER A 180 -12.65 6.12 -12.71
C SER A 180 -14.11 6.27 -12.26
N LEU A 181 -14.40 7.35 -11.55
CA LEU A 181 -15.76 7.73 -11.12
C LEU A 181 -16.55 8.33 -12.29
N SER A 182 -17.88 8.25 -12.23
CA SER A 182 -18.74 8.90 -13.24
C SER A 182 -18.70 10.42 -13.13
N ALA A 183 -19.01 11.12 -14.23
CA ALA A 183 -19.05 12.59 -14.25
C ALA A 183 -19.98 13.15 -13.17
N ARG A 184 -21.16 12.55 -12.96
CA ARG A 184 -22.10 13.01 -11.89
C ARG A 184 -21.50 12.83 -10.50
N THR A 185 -20.81 11.71 -10.22
CA THR A 185 -20.16 11.49 -8.92
C THR A 185 -19.02 12.48 -8.71
N LEU A 186 -18.19 12.70 -9.74
CA LEU A 186 -17.11 13.69 -9.72
C LEU A 186 -17.65 15.11 -9.48
N SER A 187 -18.73 15.49 -10.16
CA SER A 187 -19.37 16.81 -10.00
C SER A 187 -19.85 17.07 -8.56
N ARG A 188 -20.39 16.05 -7.88
CA ARG A 188 -21.02 16.22 -6.55
C ARG A 188 -20.08 15.93 -5.39
N TYR A 189 -19.21 14.95 -5.51
CA TYR A 189 -18.35 14.43 -4.42
C TYR A 189 -16.85 14.60 -4.69
N GLY A 190 -16.46 14.95 -5.92
CA GLY A 190 -15.07 14.96 -6.35
C GLY A 190 -14.48 13.55 -6.47
N ASP A 191 -13.20 13.48 -6.84
CA ASP A 191 -12.42 12.24 -6.87
C ASP A 191 -11.89 11.95 -5.45
N THR A 192 -12.79 11.51 -4.58
CA THR A 192 -12.58 11.35 -3.14
C THR A 192 -13.03 9.99 -2.66
N PRO A 193 -12.58 9.54 -1.47
CA PRO A 193 -13.11 8.33 -0.83
C PRO A 193 -14.65 8.32 -0.70
N MET A 194 -15.27 9.48 -0.42
CA MET A 194 -16.73 9.57 -0.35
C MET A 194 -17.38 9.41 -1.72
N GLY A 195 -16.80 9.99 -2.77
CA GLY A 195 -17.24 9.76 -4.15
C GLY A 195 -17.18 8.28 -4.54
N MET A 196 -16.11 7.58 -4.13
CA MET A 196 -16.00 6.14 -4.35
C MET A 196 -17.12 5.34 -3.65
N VAL A 197 -17.42 5.67 -2.40
CA VAL A 197 -18.46 4.99 -1.61
C VAL A 197 -19.84 5.23 -2.22
N GLU A 198 -20.19 6.47 -2.54
CA GLU A 198 -21.50 6.80 -3.12
C GLU A 198 -21.67 6.16 -4.51
N SER A 199 -20.64 6.19 -5.35
CA SER A 199 -20.64 5.50 -6.65
C SER A 199 -21.01 4.01 -6.52
N ALA A 200 -20.51 3.33 -5.50
CA ALA A 200 -20.87 1.93 -5.25
C ALA A 200 -22.27 1.78 -4.67
N PHE A 201 -22.70 2.70 -3.82
CA PHE A 201 -24.00 2.64 -3.17
C PHE A 201 -25.17 2.90 -4.13
N GLU A 202 -24.98 3.71 -5.17
CA GLU A 202 -25.96 3.89 -6.23
C GLU A 202 -26.35 2.52 -6.83
N PHE A 203 -25.37 1.70 -7.19
CA PHE A 203 -25.58 0.37 -7.75
C PHE A 203 -26.12 -0.63 -6.72
N ALA A 204 -25.64 -0.55 -5.48
CA ALA A 204 -26.12 -1.42 -4.40
C ALA A 204 -27.60 -1.17 -4.05
N ARG A 205 -28.06 0.10 -4.08
CA ARG A 205 -29.50 0.43 -3.86
C ARG A 205 -30.38 -0.22 -4.93
N ILE A 206 -29.94 -0.26 -6.19
CA ILE A 206 -30.66 -0.94 -7.27
C ILE A 206 -30.70 -2.47 -7.01
N CYS A 207 -29.56 -3.08 -6.65
CA CYS A 207 -29.54 -4.49 -6.26
C CYS A 207 -30.53 -4.79 -5.13
N ARG A 208 -30.53 -4.00 -4.07
CA ARG A 208 -31.43 -4.14 -2.92
C ARG A 208 -32.89 -3.93 -3.28
N LYS A 209 -33.21 -2.98 -4.14
CA LYS A 209 -34.58 -2.74 -4.64
C LYS A 209 -35.16 -3.96 -5.31
N HIS A 210 -34.32 -4.79 -5.96
CA HIS A 210 -34.71 -6.05 -6.59
C HIS A 210 -34.48 -7.28 -5.70
N ASP A 211 -34.22 -7.09 -4.40
CA ASP A 211 -33.94 -8.17 -3.44
C ASP A 211 -32.83 -9.10 -3.96
N TYR A 212 -31.76 -8.52 -4.51
CA TYR A 212 -30.56 -9.20 -4.93
C TYR A 212 -29.41 -8.81 -3.99
N HIS A 213 -28.89 -9.82 -3.25
CA HIS A 213 -27.91 -9.61 -2.19
C HIS A 213 -26.61 -10.42 -2.39
N ASN A 214 -26.48 -11.15 -3.50
CA ASN A 214 -25.31 -11.97 -3.79
C ASN A 214 -24.19 -11.14 -4.42
N PHE A 215 -23.72 -10.11 -3.72
CA PHE A 215 -22.65 -9.22 -4.22
C PHE A 215 -21.66 -8.80 -3.13
N VAL A 216 -20.46 -8.40 -3.58
CA VAL A 216 -19.37 -7.86 -2.77
C VAL A 216 -18.98 -6.48 -3.25
N PHE A 217 -18.42 -5.66 -2.38
CA PHE A 217 -17.85 -4.35 -2.72
C PHE A 217 -16.34 -4.37 -2.91
N SER A 218 -15.81 -3.46 -3.72
CA SER A 218 -14.40 -3.11 -3.72
C SER A 218 -14.17 -1.62 -4.00
N MET A 219 -13.20 -1.02 -3.29
CA MET A 219 -12.78 0.38 -3.36
C MET A 219 -11.29 0.42 -3.69
N LYS A 220 -10.93 0.27 -4.95
CA LYS A 220 -9.53 0.17 -5.34
C LYS A 220 -8.92 1.53 -5.69
N ALA A 221 -7.67 1.73 -5.28
CA ALA A 221 -6.85 2.86 -5.65
C ALA A 221 -5.39 2.39 -5.79
N SER A 222 -4.59 3.12 -6.55
CA SER A 222 -3.12 2.95 -6.66
C SER A 222 -2.40 3.50 -5.41
N ASN A 223 -3.00 4.52 -4.79
CA ASN A 223 -2.53 5.09 -3.53
C ASN A 223 -3.09 4.29 -2.34
N PRO A 224 -2.24 3.60 -1.54
CA PRO A 224 -2.70 2.81 -0.39
C PRO A 224 -3.46 3.62 0.66
N LEU A 225 -3.14 4.92 0.86
CA LEU A 225 -3.86 5.78 1.80
C LEU A 225 -5.31 5.98 1.37
N VAL A 226 -5.53 6.36 0.11
CA VAL A 226 -6.87 6.54 -0.47
C VAL A 226 -7.67 5.25 -0.39
N MET A 227 -7.02 4.13 -0.72
CA MET A 227 -7.63 2.79 -0.64
C MET A 227 -8.10 2.47 0.78
N VAL A 228 -7.23 2.60 1.78
CA VAL A 228 -7.56 2.33 3.19
C VAL A 228 -8.68 3.24 3.68
N GLN A 229 -8.61 4.55 3.39
CA GLN A 229 -9.67 5.50 3.75
C GLN A 229 -11.02 5.13 3.12
N ALA A 230 -11.04 4.79 1.82
CA ALA A 230 -12.27 4.45 1.11
C ALA A 230 -12.94 3.19 1.70
N TYR A 231 -12.18 2.14 2.05
CA TYR A 231 -12.75 0.94 2.68
C TYR A 231 -13.23 1.18 4.11
N ARG A 232 -12.50 1.96 4.91
CA ARG A 232 -12.93 2.34 6.26
C ARG A 232 -14.21 3.15 6.21
N LEU A 233 -14.30 4.12 5.29
CA LEU A 233 -15.49 4.93 5.08
C LEU A 233 -16.67 4.08 4.59
N LEU A 234 -16.45 3.18 3.63
CA LEU A 234 -17.46 2.23 3.17
C LEU A 234 -18.00 1.38 4.33
N SER A 235 -17.10 0.84 5.17
CA SER A 235 -17.49 0.05 6.34
C SER A 235 -18.28 0.88 7.36
N HIS A 236 -17.86 2.12 7.62
CA HIS A 236 -18.58 3.05 8.48
C HIS A 236 -20.00 3.30 7.97
N GLU A 237 -20.17 3.62 6.70
CA GLU A 237 -21.47 3.87 6.09
C GLU A 237 -22.33 2.61 6.06
N MET A 238 -21.73 1.42 5.85
CA MET A 238 -22.47 0.15 5.96
C MET A 238 -22.94 -0.12 7.39
N TYR A 239 -22.13 0.19 8.42
CA TYR A 239 -22.59 0.10 9.81
C TYR A 239 -23.77 1.02 10.07
N ARG A 240 -23.74 2.26 9.57
CA ARG A 240 -24.83 3.23 9.68
C ARG A 240 -26.13 2.75 9.04
N LEU A 241 -26.03 2.04 7.90
CA LEU A 241 -27.17 1.52 7.14
C LEU A 241 -27.59 0.10 7.56
N GLY A 242 -26.90 -0.54 8.49
CA GLY A 242 -27.14 -1.94 8.86
C GLY A 242 -26.82 -2.93 7.72
N TRP A 243 -25.86 -2.61 6.84
CA TRP A 243 -25.46 -3.45 5.72
C TRP A 243 -24.25 -4.32 6.09
N ASP A 244 -24.27 -5.58 5.64
CA ASP A 244 -23.31 -6.61 6.00
C ASP A 244 -22.63 -7.25 4.78
N TYR A 245 -22.49 -6.52 3.67
CA TYR A 245 -21.87 -7.05 2.45
C TYR A 245 -20.35 -7.25 2.62
N PRO A 246 -19.82 -8.37 2.04
CA PRO A 246 -18.39 -8.66 2.07
C PRO A 246 -17.57 -7.67 1.25
N LEU A 247 -16.26 -7.60 1.56
CA LEU A 247 -15.29 -6.72 0.94
C LEU A 247 -14.24 -7.51 0.16
N HIS A 248 -13.97 -7.08 -1.08
CA HIS A 248 -12.83 -7.51 -1.87
C HIS A 248 -11.74 -6.45 -1.84
N LEU A 249 -10.61 -6.75 -1.20
CA LEU A 249 -9.49 -5.82 -1.06
C LEU A 249 -8.48 -5.92 -2.20
N GLY A 250 -7.83 -4.81 -2.55
CA GLY A 250 -6.73 -4.78 -3.48
C GLY A 250 -6.26 -3.37 -3.77
N VAL A 251 -4.94 -3.17 -3.80
CA VAL A 251 -4.29 -1.99 -4.37
C VAL A 251 -4.19 -2.22 -5.88
N THR A 252 -4.52 -1.22 -6.69
CA THR A 252 -4.32 -1.27 -8.16
C THR A 252 -2.96 -0.71 -8.52
N GLU A 253 -2.43 -1.13 -9.65
CA GLU A 253 -1.20 -0.59 -10.25
C GLU A 253 -0.03 -0.51 -9.24
N ALA A 254 0.10 -1.54 -8.39
CA ALA A 254 1.08 -1.55 -7.32
C ALA A 254 2.54 -1.62 -7.83
N GLY A 255 2.75 -2.05 -9.08
CA GLY A 255 4.06 -2.26 -9.66
C GLY A 255 4.53 -3.70 -9.52
N GLU A 256 5.84 -3.91 -9.51
CA GLU A 256 6.46 -5.24 -9.46
C GLU A 256 7.37 -5.41 -8.26
N GLY A 257 7.90 -6.61 -8.07
CA GLY A 257 8.90 -6.94 -7.08
C GLY A 257 8.46 -6.63 -5.64
N GLU A 258 9.42 -6.19 -4.84
CA GLU A 258 9.18 -5.86 -3.43
C GLU A 258 8.34 -4.60 -3.26
N ASP A 259 8.44 -3.62 -4.16
CA ASP A 259 7.67 -2.37 -4.08
C ASP A 259 6.17 -2.64 -4.28
N GLY A 260 5.80 -3.49 -5.24
CA GLY A 260 4.41 -3.88 -5.47
C GLY A 260 3.83 -4.67 -4.28
N ARG A 261 4.63 -5.58 -3.73
CA ARG A 261 4.27 -6.33 -2.52
C ARG A 261 4.15 -5.42 -1.30
N MET A 262 5.03 -4.44 -1.15
CA MET A 262 4.99 -3.45 -0.07
C MET A 262 3.72 -2.60 -0.13
N LYS A 263 3.41 -1.98 -1.28
CA LYS A 263 2.17 -1.19 -1.46
C LYS A 263 0.91 -2.02 -1.16
N SER A 264 0.88 -3.26 -1.68
CA SER A 264 -0.23 -4.19 -1.43
C SER A 264 -0.35 -4.55 0.05
N SER A 265 0.77 -4.76 0.73
CA SER A 265 0.81 -5.10 2.16
C SER A 265 0.35 -3.94 3.03
N ILE A 266 0.74 -2.70 2.69
CA ILE A 266 0.25 -1.49 3.37
C ILE A 266 -1.28 -1.41 3.25
N GLY A 267 -1.82 -1.45 2.03
CA GLY A 267 -3.25 -1.26 1.81
C GLY A 267 -4.10 -2.44 2.30
N ILE A 268 -3.80 -3.65 1.86
CA ILE A 268 -4.57 -4.86 2.22
C ILE A 268 -4.32 -5.23 3.67
N GLY A 269 -3.05 -5.25 4.11
CA GLY A 269 -2.67 -5.68 5.46
C GLY A 269 -3.24 -4.79 6.55
N ALA A 270 -3.22 -3.47 6.39
CA ALA A 270 -3.85 -2.55 7.34
C ALA A 270 -5.33 -2.85 7.54
N LEU A 271 -6.08 -3.12 6.46
CA LEU A 271 -7.51 -3.43 6.54
C LEU A 271 -7.77 -4.82 7.14
N LEU A 272 -6.96 -5.82 6.80
CA LEU A 272 -7.08 -7.15 7.42
C LEU A 272 -6.82 -7.10 8.93
N LEU A 273 -5.88 -6.28 9.38
CA LEU A 273 -5.61 -6.06 10.81
C LEU A 273 -6.70 -5.22 11.49
N ASP A 274 -7.48 -4.43 10.74
CA ASP A 274 -8.73 -3.81 11.22
C ASP A 274 -9.91 -4.80 11.27
N GLY A 275 -9.72 -6.06 10.84
CA GLY A 275 -10.77 -7.06 10.71
C GLY A 275 -11.67 -6.87 9.48
N LEU A 276 -11.22 -6.12 8.47
CA LEU A 276 -11.93 -5.84 7.22
C LEU A 276 -11.34 -6.65 6.07
N GLY A 277 -12.20 -7.31 5.30
CA GLY A 277 -11.82 -8.04 4.10
C GLY A 277 -12.20 -9.52 4.12
N ASP A 278 -12.82 -9.97 3.03
CA ASP A 278 -13.33 -11.32 2.86
C ASP A 278 -12.73 -12.01 1.63
N THR A 279 -12.22 -11.24 0.68
CA THR A 279 -11.46 -11.73 -0.47
C THR A 279 -10.43 -10.68 -0.86
N ILE A 280 -9.28 -11.12 -1.39
CA ILE A 280 -8.16 -10.24 -1.71
C ILE A 280 -7.54 -10.56 -3.07
N ARG A 281 -6.91 -9.55 -3.68
CA ARG A 281 -5.99 -9.69 -4.81
C ARG A 281 -4.79 -8.77 -4.62
N VAL A 282 -3.61 -9.32 -4.62
CA VAL A 282 -2.36 -8.58 -4.85
C VAL A 282 -2.20 -8.40 -6.35
N SER A 283 -2.06 -7.18 -6.84
CA SER A 283 -1.94 -6.88 -8.27
C SER A 283 -0.49 -6.49 -8.57
N LEU A 284 0.22 -7.34 -9.31
CA LEU A 284 1.63 -7.16 -9.65
C LEU A 284 1.83 -7.11 -11.18
N THR A 285 2.85 -6.37 -11.62
CA THR A 285 3.33 -6.39 -13.00
C THR A 285 4.23 -7.61 -13.22
N GLU A 286 3.68 -8.78 -12.92
CA GLU A 286 4.36 -10.09 -12.97
C GLU A 286 3.40 -11.14 -13.56
N ALA A 287 3.85 -12.40 -13.69
CA ALA A 287 2.97 -13.50 -14.09
C ALA A 287 1.85 -13.71 -13.07
N SER A 288 0.64 -13.98 -13.54
CA SER A 288 -0.58 -14.00 -12.72
C SER A 288 -0.54 -14.97 -11.54
N GLU A 289 0.13 -16.12 -11.70
CA GLU A 289 0.33 -17.12 -10.63
C GLU A 289 1.22 -16.63 -9.49
N LEU A 290 2.13 -15.67 -9.74
CA LEU A 290 3.02 -15.11 -8.72
C LEU A 290 2.30 -14.16 -7.74
N GLU A 291 1.09 -13.70 -8.09
CA GLU A 291 0.24 -12.90 -7.19
C GLU A 291 -0.28 -13.74 -5.98
N ILE A 292 -0.31 -15.08 -6.10
CA ILE A 292 -0.96 -15.95 -5.11
C ILE A 292 -0.13 -16.14 -3.84
N GLU A 293 1.19 -16.17 -3.96
CA GLU A 293 2.08 -16.29 -2.81
C GLU A 293 1.89 -15.13 -1.82
N PRO A 294 2.02 -13.85 -2.21
CA PRO A 294 1.77 -12.72 -1.30
C PRO A 294 0.30 -12.63 -0.85
N CYS A 295 -0.68 -13.02 -1.68
CA CYS A 295 -2.06 -13.15 -1.23
C CYS A 295 -2.19 -14.15 -0.08
N THR A 296 -1.52 -15.30 -0.17
CA THR A 296 -1.57 -16.35 0.85
C THR A 296 -0.96 -15.86 2.17
N ARG A 297 0.18 -15.17 2.13
CA ARG A 297 0.79 -14.58 3.35
C ARG A 297 -0.11 -13.54 4.00
N LEU A 298 -0.69 -12.64 3.21
CA LEU A 298 -1.62 -11.61 3.71
C LEU A 298 -2.90 -12.22 4.31
N ALA A 299 -3.51 -13.19 3.61
CA ALA A 299 -4.69 -13.88 4.13
C ALA A 299 -4.40 -14.59 5.46
N ASN A 300 -3.26 -15.31 5.54
CA ASN A 300 -2.82 -15.99 6.75
C ASN A 300 -2.54 -14.99 7.89
N LEU A 301 -1.91 -13.85 7.60
CA LEU A 301 -1.65 -12.79 8.58
C LEU A 301 -2.97 -12.29 9.19
N GLY A 302 -3.96 -11.96 8.36
CA GLY A 302 -5.27 -11.48 8.81
C GLY A 302 -6.04 -12.55 9.59
N MET A 303 -6.08 -13.79 9.09
CA MET A 303 -6.75 -14.90 9.78
C MET A 303 -6.08 -15.24 11.12
N LYS A 304 -4.75 -15.22 11.16
CA LYS A 304 -3.98 -15.45 12.39
C LYS A 304 -4.23 -14.35 13.41
N ALA A 305 -4.20 -13.08 13.01
CA ALA A 305 -4.46 -11.95 13.90
C ALA A 305 -5.84 -12.05 14.58
N CYS A 306 -6.87 -12.49 13.83
CA CYS A 306 -8.19 -12.75 14.40
C CYS A 306 -8.23 -13.97 15.34
N ALA A 307 -7.49 -15.04 15.00
CA ALA A 307 -7.50 -16.29 15.79
C ALA A 307 -6.70 -16.17 17.08
N ASP A 308 -5.55 -15.50 17.03
CA ASP A 308 -4.68 -15.31 18.20
C ASP A 308 -5.34 -14.39 19.24
N ASN A 309 -6.29 -13.55 18.80
CA ASN A 309 -7.05 -12.62 19.66
C ASN A 309 -6.13 -11.80 20.58
N ILE A 310 -5.00 -11.34 20.04
CA ILE A 310 -4.01 -10.55 20.77
C ILE A 310 -4.46 -9.09 20.74
N GLY A 311 -4.95 -8.61 21.86
CA GLY A 311 -5.42 -7.23 22.02
C GLY A 311 -4.64 -6.49 23.10
N VAL A 312 -5.01 -5.23 23.26
CA VAL A 312 -4.58 -4.35 24.34
C VAL A 312 -5.79 -3.96 25.18
N GLU A 313 -5.58 -3.24 26.27
CA GLU A 313 -6.68 -2.66 27.04
C GLU A 313 -7.60 -1.85 26.11
N GLN A 314 -8.90 -2.02 26.28
CA GLN A 314 -9.92 -1.36 25.45
C GLN A 314 -9.81 0.16 25.55
N PHE A 315 -9.84 0.83 24.42
CA PHE A 315 -9.83 2.28 24.35
C PHE A 315 -10.76 2.79 23.25
N ASP A 316 -11.30 3.98 23.44
CA ASP A 316 -12.09 4.67 22.43
C ASP A 316 -11.15 5.47 21.51
N GLU A 317 -11.29 5.30 20.20
CA GLU A 317 -10.59 6.08 19.20
C GLU A 317 -11.26 7.46 19.05
N THR A 318 -10.73 8.45 19.76
CA THR A 318 -11.31 9.81 19.82
C THR A 318 -10.41 10.87 19.16
N VAL A 319 -9.21 10.49 18.77
CA VAL A 319 -8.18 11.45 18.33
C VAL A 319 -7.99 11.44 16.81
N ARG A 320 -8.17 10.28 16.20
CA ARG A 320 -7.97 10.13 14.78
C ARG A 320 -9.29 10.20 14.02
N ASP A 321 -9.36 11.10 13.03
CA ASP A 321 -10.44 11.09 12.05
C ASP A 321 -10.05 10.22 10.85
N PHE A 322 -10.60 9.00 10.78
CA PHE A 322 -10.33 8.07 9.67
C PHE A 322 -10.93 8.53 8.32
N LYS A 323 -11.76 9.56 8.31
CA LYS A 323 -12.36 10.15 7.10
C LYS A 323 -11.39 11.09 6.39
N THR A 324 -10.48 11.68 7.12
CA THR A 324 -9.47 12.58 6.61
C THR A 324 -8.10 12.09 7.02
N PHE A 325 -7.19 11.97 6.06
CA PHE A 325 -5.80 11.69 6.37
C PHE A 325 -5.11 12.98 6.80
N THR A 326 -4.76 13.05 8.08
CA THR A 326 -3.87 14.08 8.60
C THR A 326 -2.66 13.39 9.20
N ARG A 327 -1.53 13.50 8.53
CA ARG A 327 -0.27 13.07 9.13
C ARG A 327 0.03 13.95 10.34
N ARG A 328 0.34 13.32 11.47
CA ARG A 328 0.85 14.03 12.61
C ARG A 328 2.20 14.67 12.24
N THR A 329 2.28 15.98 12.31
CA THR A 329 3.55 16.67 12.31
C THR A 329 4.05 16.68 13.75
N GLY A 330 5.13 15.94 14.05
CA GLY A 330 5.83 16.10 15.32
C GLY A 330 6.44 17.50 15.42
N ASP A 331 6.87 17.90 16.61
CA ASP A 331 7.70 19.09 16.80
C ASP A 331 9.10 18.87 16.18
N LEU A 332 9.13 18.73 14.88
CA LEU A 332 10.38 18.83 14.15
C LEU A 332 10.74 20.31 14.10
N PRO A 333 12.00 20.68 14.39
CA PRO A 333 12.43 22.05 14.31
C PRO A 333 12.12 22.64 12.92
N GLU A 334 11.86 23.94 12.84
CA GLU A 334 11.65 24.62 11.56
C GLU A 334 12.82 24.34 10.61
N GLN A 335 12.49 23.95 9.39
CA GLN A 335 13.47 23.76 8.35
C GLN A 335 14.10 25.10 8.00
N LYS A 336 15.42 25.17 8.00
CA LYS A 336 16.15 26.32 7.49
C LYS A 336 16.51 26.05 6.04
N ASP A 337 16.06 26.91 5.15
CA ASP A 337 16.29 26.86 3.71
C ASP A 337 15.80 25.55 3.06
N SER A 338 16.28 25.17 1.93
CA SER A 338 15.85 24.02 1.13
C SER A 338 16.20 22.63 1.70
N ASP A 339 16.65 22.54 2.94
CA ASP A 339 17.12 21.27 3.50
C ASP A 339 15.97 20.30 3.80
N THR A 340 16.07 19.11 3.25
CA THR A 340 15.14 18.01 3.49
C THR A 340 15.44 17.21 4.76
N ILE A 341 16.56 17.51 5.43
CA ILE A 341 17.08 16.79 6.59
C ILE A 341 16.77 17.60 7.85
N ASP A 342 16.31 16.93 8.91
CA ASP A 342 16.18 17.52 10.23
C ASP A 342 17.57 18.07 10.68
N PHE A 343 17.60 19.30 11.15
CA PHE A 343 18.86 19.96 11.57
C PHE A 343 19.51 19.31 12.76
N ARG A 344 18.87 18.40 13.46
CA ARG A 344 19.51 17.50 14.41
C ARG A 344 20.34 16.44 13.69
N ASN A 345 20.21 16.32 12.38
CA ASN A 345 20.87 15.35 11.49
C ASN A 345 20.59 13.87 11.82
N ILE A 346 19.83 13.57 12.85
CA ILE A 346 19.54 12.22 13.31
C ILE A 346 18.16 11.71 12.89
N LEU A 347 17.33 12.59 12.34
CA LEU A 347 16.00 12.35 11.83
C LEU A 347 15.79 13.07 10.50
N HIS A 348 14.80 12.62 9.75
CA HIS A 348 14.37 13.27 8.51
C HIS A 348 12.90 13.68 8.63
N ARG A 349 12.55 14.90 8.22
CA ARG A 349 11.19 15.45 8.40
C ARG A 349 10.11 14.67 7.65
N ASP A 350 10.44 14.05 6.49
CA ASP A 350 9.48 13.30 5.68
C ASP A 350 9.44 11.81 6.06
N GLY A 351 10.19 11.41 7.08
CA GLY A 351 10.26 10.06 7.60
C GLY A 351 11.69 9.56 7.74
N SER A 352 12.01 9.03 8.90
CA SER A 352 13.35 8.59 9.26
C SER A 352 13.52 7.09 9.08
N VAL A 353 14.68 6.68 8.58
CA VAL A 353 15.09 5.27 8.54
C VAL A 353 16.26 5.07 9.49
N LEU A 354 16.06 4.15 10.44
CA LEU A 354 17.08 3.73 11.38
C LEU A 354 17.52 2.30 11.06
N ALA A 355 18.78 1.97 11.34
CA ALA A 355 19.34 0.65 11.13
C ALA A 355 19.95 0.07 12.41
N ALA A 356 19.61 -1.17 12.76
CA ALA A 356 20.28 -1.91 13.83
C ALA A 356 21.57 -2.53 13.29
N VAL A 357 22.69 -2.25 13.96
CA VAL A 357 24.03 -2.65 13.49
C VAL A 357 24.82 -3.33 14.60
N THR A 358 25.72 -4.24 14.19
CA THR A 358 26.64 -4.92 15.10
C THR A 358 28.05 -4.29 15.01
N THR A 359 28.85 -4.51 16.06
CA THR A 359 30.27 -4.08 16.04
C THR A 359 31.06 -4.72 14.92
N ALA A 360 30.74 -5.97 14.54
CA ALA A 360 31.37 -6.66 13.42
C ALA A 360 31.09 -6.00 12.06
N GLN A 361 29.85 -5.53 11.84
CA GLN A 361 29.49 -4.76 10.64
C GLN A 361 30.24 -3.43 10.56
N LEU A 362 30.32 -2.69 11.67
CA LEU A 362 31.11 -1.44 11.75
C LEU A 362 32.58 -1.64 11.36
N ALA A 363 33.17 -2.78 11.70
CA ALA A 363 34.57 -3.08 11.41
C ALA A 363 34.84 -3.42 9.93
N SER A 364 33.82 -3.67 9.09
CA SER A 364 33.96 -3.94 7.67
C SER A 364 34.17 -2.68 6.81
N GLU A 365 34.06 -1.50 7.42
CA GLU A 365 34.31 -0.17 6.81
C GLU A 365 33.53 0.07 5.49
N ASP A 366 34.19 0.04 4.33
CA ASP A 366 33.57 0.42 3.04
C ASP A 366 32.32 -0.41 2.68
N GLY A 367 32.32 -1.72 2.97
CA GLY A 367 31.15 -2.58 2.76
C GLY A 367 29.96 -2.11 3.61
N PHE A 368 30.23 -1.81 4.88
CA PHE A 368 29.22 -1.33 5.81
C PHE A 368 28.65 0.04 5.42
N TYR A 369 29.48 0.99 4.97
CA TYR A 369 29.02 2.30 4.53
C TYR A 369 28.06 2.17 3.34
N ARG A 370 28.36 1.30 2.35
CA ARG A 370 27.47 1.04 1.22
C ARG A 370 26.14 0.43 1.66
N GLU A 371 26.17 -0.53 2.58
CA GLU A 371 24.93 -1.11 3.13
C GLU A 371 24.06 -0.08 3.87
N LEU A 372 24.66 0.94 4.49
CA LEU A 372 23.93 2.07 5.08
C LEU A 372 23.41 3.09 4.05
N GLY A 373 23.76 2.94 2.76
CA GLY A 373 23.34 3.84 1.70
C GLY A 373 24.16 5.14 1.64
N THR A 374 25.42 5.14 2.15
CA THR A 374 26.31 6.28 1.96
C THR A 374 27.06 6.16 0.64
N LYS A 375 27.35 7.31 0.02
CA LYS A 375 28.35 7.41 -1.04
C LYS A 375 29.77 7.36 -0.44
N LEU A 376 30.73 6.93 -1.22
CA LEU A 376 32.15 6.93 -0.82
C LEU A 376 32.95 7.86 -1.71
N ALA A 377 33.64 8.83 -1.09
CA ALA A 377 34.61 9.68 -1.78
C ALA A 377 35.97 9.53 -1.09
N VAL A 378 36.95 9.00 -1.83
CA VAL A 378 38.33 8.77 -1.32
C VAL A 378 38.31 7.98 0.01
N GLY A 379 37.45 6.96 0.11
CA GLY A 379 37.30 6.10 1.30
C GLY A 379 36.61 6.77 2.49
N MET A 380 36.01 7.94 2.31
CA MET A 380 35.20 8.63 3.32
C MET A 380 33.72 8.50 2.98
N PRO A 381 32.83 8.14 3.94
CA PRO A 381 31.40 8.14 3.70
C PRO A 381 30.88 9.56 3.53
N LEU A 382 29.95 9.72 2.61
CA LEU A 382 29.17 10.95 2.41
C LEU A 382 27.69 10.59 2.51
N ARG A 383 26.91 11.47 3.09
CA ARG A 383 25.46 11.27 3.18
C ARG A 383 24.81 11.42 1.82
N ASP A 384 23.89 10.51 1.50
CA ASP A 384 23.05 10.54 0.31
C ASP A 384 21.57 10.47 0.70
N ILE A 385 20.69 10.67 -0.27
CA ILE A 385 19.23 10.70 -0.05
C ILE A 385 18.69 9.41 0.61
N ALA A 386 19.29 8.26 0.31
CA ALA A 386 18.94 6.95 0.85
C ALA A 386 19.85 6.48 1.99
N THR A 387 20.61 7.37 2.61
CA THR A 387 21.41 7.04 3.81
C THR A 387 20.51 6.92 5.03
N CYS A 388 20.73 5.91 5.87
CA CYS A 388 20.07 5.82 7.18
C CYS A 388 20.34 7.07 8.03
N ASP A 389 19.32 7.55 8.74
CA ASP A 389 19.41 8.76 9.54
C ASP A 389 20.12 8.52 10.88
N SER A 390 19.92 7.33 11.46
CA SER A 390 20.59 6.90 12.69
C SER A 390 20.83 5.39 12.70
N ILE A 391 21.83 4.97 13.47
CA ILE A 391 22.09 3.55 13.75
C ILE A 391 21.80 3.24 15.21
N LEU A 392 21.34 2.01 15.48
CA LEU A 392 21.16 1.46 16.82
C LEU A 392 22.20 0.37 17.06
N LEU A 393 23.01 0.52 18.10
CA LEU A 393 23.96 -0.48 18.59
C LEU A 393 23.42 -1.12 19.85
N SER A 394 23.71 -2.40 20.06
CA SER A 394 23.42 -3.09 21.33
C SER A 394 24.49 -2.82 22.39
N GLU A 395 25.72 -2.52 21.98
CA GLU A 395 26.89 -2.31 22.81
C GLU A 395 27.85 -1.30 22.17
N VAL A 396 28.73 -0.72 22.96
CA VAL A 396 29.82 0.13 22.46
C VAL A 396 31.02 -0.76 22.11
N PRO A 397 31.66 -0.60 20.92
CA PRO A 397 32.87 -1.35 20.58
C PRO A 397 33.97 -1.15 21.64
N ALA A 398 34.72 -2.22 21.92
CA ALA A 398 35.85 -2.13 22.83
C ALA A 398 36.94 -1.18 22.28
N ALA A 399 37.78 -0.61 23.18
CA ALA A 399 38.85 0.30 22.77
C ALA A 399 39.85 -0.33 21.78
N SER A 400 39.98 -1.67 21.76
CA SER A 400 40.80 -2.42 20.81
C SER A 400 40.16 -2.58 19.41
N GLU A 401 38.86 -2.29 19.25
CA GLU A 401 38.11 -2.38 17.99
C GLU A 401 38.21 -1.05 17.22
N GLU A 402 39.44 -0.61 16.92
CA GLU A 402 39.73 0.71 16.33
C GLU A 402 38.96 1.00 15.03
N LYS A 403 38.75 -0.03 14.18
CA LYS A 403 37.99 0.14 12.93
C LYS A 403 36.53 0.47 13.19
N ALA A 404 35.88 -0.25 14.11
CA ALA A 404 34.49 0.00 14.47
C ALA A 404 34.32 1.39 15.08
N LEU A 405 35.21 1.78 15.98
CA LEU A 405 35.20 3.14 16.57
C LEU A 405 35.46 4.25 15.54
N ARG A 406 36.32 3.96 14.53
CA ARG A 406 36.54 4.88 13.41
C ARG A 406 35.28 5.05 12.57
N SER A 407 34.60 3.95 12.25
CA SER A 407 33.33 3.97 11.52
C SER A 407 32.28 4.78 12.24
N ILE A 408 32.11 4.62 13.54
CA ILE A 408 31.20 5.45 14.36
C ILE A 408 31.52 6.93 14.22
N ARG A 409 32.78 7.33 14.41
CA ARG A 409 33.17 8.75 14.31
C ARG A 409 32.87 9.34 12.93
N ARG A 410 33.22 8.61 11.85
CA ARG A 410 32.94 9.05 10.49
C ARG A 410 31.45 9.21 10.21
N LEU A 411 30.61 8.31 10.73
CA LEU A 411 29.15 8.43 10.64
C LEU A 411 28.62 9.65 11.38
N GLN A 412 29.11 9.89 12.59
CA GLN A 412 28.75 11.10 13.36
C GLN A 412 29.17 12.38 12.65
N GLU A 413 30.34 12.39 11.99
CA GLU A 413 30.85 13.53 11.21
C GLU A 413 29.94 13.89 10.03
N ILE A 414 29.30 12.91 9.41
CA ILE A 414 28.30 13.12 8.33
C ILE A 414 26.87 13.28 8.83
N GLY A 415 26.68 13.38 10.14
CA GLY A 415 25.38 13.64 10.77
C GLY A 415 24.49 12.41 10.97
N VAL A 416 25.01 11.18 10.89
CA VAL A 416 24.27 9.96 11.26
C VAL A 416 24.26 9.82 12.78
N GLY A 417 23.06 9.70 13.37
CA GLY A 417 22.91 9.48 14.81
C GLY A 417 23.38 8.10 15.26
N VAL A 418 23.95 8.00 16.46
CA VAL A 418 24.39 6.73 17.05
C VAL A 418 23.66 6.50 18.36
N ILE A 419 22.68 5.61 18.33
CA ILE A 419 21.82 5.27 19.47
C ILE A 419 22.41 4.04 20.17
N VAL A 420 22.58 4.13 21.49
CA VAL A 420 23.15 3.06 22.31
C VAL A 420 22.38 2.95 23.63
N PRO A 421 22.07 1.75 24.15
CA PRO A 421 21.46 1.60 25.45
C PRO A 421 22.25 2.32 26.55
N ALA A 422 21.57 3.06 27.43
CA ALA A 422 22.22 3.81 28.51
C ALA A 422 23.09 2.93 29.42
N ALA A 423 22.68 1.68 29.63
CA ALA A 423 23.47 0.71 30.38
C ALA A 423 24.84 0.41 29.74
N ALA A 424 24.89 0.28 28.40
CA ALA A 424 26.13 0.08 27.66
C ALA A 424 27.03 1.33 27.69
N LEU A 425 26.44 2.53 27.59
CA LEU A 425 27.17 3.80 27.71
C LEU A 425 27.73 4.04 29.13
N LYS A 426 27.02 3.60 30.16
CA LYS A 426 27.53 3.64 31.55
C LYS A 426 28.77 2.74 31.74
N ALA A 427 28.83 1.61 31.04
CA ALA A 427 29.98 0.69 31.06
C ALA A 427 31.14 1.19 30.18
N THR A 428 30.85 1.69 28.97
CA THR A 428 31.85 2.18 28.02
C THR A 428 31.31 3.49 27.38
N PRO A 429 31.79 4.65 27.82
CA PRO A 429 31.36 5.94 27.31
C PRO A 429 31.67 6.10 25.82
N LEU A 430 30.74 6.70 25.08
CA LEU A 430 30.87 7.04 23.65
C LEU A 430 30.46 8.50 23.43
N GLU A 431 31.37 9.31 22.90
CA GLU A 431 31.14 10.73 22.66
C GLU A 431 30.04 10.96 21.62
N ASN A 432 29.18 11.94 21.88
CA ASN A 432 28.06 12.34 21.03
C ASN A 432 27.04 11.22 20.76
N ALA A 433 27.00 10.18 21.58
CA ALA A 433 25.99 9.13 21.49
C ALA A 433 24.61 9.65 21.91
N ILE A 434 23.57 8.96 21.43
CA ILE A 434 22.19 9.12 21.87
C ILE A 434 21.91 7.99 22.85
N ALA A 435 21.72 8.30 24.13
CA ALA A 435 21.43 7.30 25.16
C ALA A 435 19.98 6.80 25.00
N LEU A 436 19.81 5.51 24.74
CA LEU A 436 18.49 4.86 24.74
C LEU A 436 18.15 4.44 26.16
N VAL A 437 17.07 5.01 26.69
CA VAL A 437 16.53 4.74 28.03
C VAL A 437 15.12 4.16 27.97
N THR A 438 14.65 3.53 29.03
CA THR A 438 13.24 3.14 29.18
C THR A 438 12.41 4.33 29.70
N ALA A 439 11.08 4.20 29.67
CA ALA A 439 10.19 5.21 30.24
C ALA A 439 10.43 5.44 31.75
N ASP A 440 10.84 4.41 32.48
CA ASP A 440 11.15 4.51 33.93
C ASP A 440 12.47 5.25 34.18
N GLU A 441 13.43 5.16 33.25
CA GLU A 441 14.76 5.76 33.39
C GLU A 441 14.83 7.19 32.80
N VAL A 442 13.71 7.69 32.24
CA VAL A 442 13.71 8.97 31.49
C VAL A 442 14.19 10.18 32.31
N GLY A 443 13.98 10.15 33.61
CA GLY A 443 14.44 11.19 34.54
C GLY A 443 15.92 11.07 35.00
N GLU A 444 16.63 9.99 34.66
CA GLU A 444 18.01 9.81 34.99
C GLU A 444 18.95 10.75 34.23
N ALA A 445 20.08 11.07 34.86
CA ALA A 445 21.13 11.83 34.17
C ALA A 445 21.73 11.04 33.00
N LEU A 446 22.10 11.75 31.93
CA LEU A 446 22.76 11.15 30.79
C LEU A 446 24.09 10.48 31.21
N PRO A 447 24.40 9.29 30.65
CA PRO A 447 25.73 8.70 30.77
C PRO A 447 26.82 9.64 30.22
N ALA A 448 28.05 9.49 30.71
CA ALA A 448 29.19 10.26 30.23
C ALA A 448 29.37 10.06 28.71
N GLY A 449 29.64 11.12 27.97
CA GLY A 449 29.79 11.12 26.51
C GLY A 449 28.47 11.18 25.73
N ALA A 450 27.33 10.86 26.33
CA ALA A 450 26.04 10.98 25.66
C ALA A 450 25.62 12.47 25.56
N GLY A 451 25.31 12.91 24.35
CA GLY A 451 24.85 14.26 24.09
C GLY A 451 23.33 14.43 24.07
N ARG A 452 22.58 13.34 23.89
CA ARG A 452 21.13 13.32 23.68
C ARG A 452 20.52 12.07 24.28
N LYS A 453 19.16 12.07 24.38
CA LYS A 453 18.36 10.97 24.93
C LYS A 453 17.31 10.54 23.91
N ALA A 454 17.10 9.23 23.75
CA ALA A 454 15.95 8.61 23.11
C ALA A 454 15.26 7.67 24.09
N VAL A 455 13.95 7.48 23.97
CA VAL A 455 13.19 6.61 24.88
C VAL A 455 12.63 5.42 24.13
N THR A 456 12.82 4.21 24.66
CA THR A 456 12.13 3.01 24.14
C THR A 456 10.82 2.80 24.91
N LEU A 457 9.73 2.59 24.16
CA LEU A 457 8.41 2.25 24.69
C LEU A 457 8.06 0.82 24.27
N ASN A 458 7.39 0.08 25.16
CA ASN A 458 6.98 -1.30 24.92
C ASN A 458 5.51 -1.45 24.50
N GLY A 459 4.74 -0.35 24.50
CA GLY A 459 3.33 -0.34 24.14
C GLY A 459 2.36 -0.41 25.33
N PHE A 460 2.87 -0.57 26.57
CA PHE A 460 2.06 -0.74 27.79
C PHE A 460 2.36 0.32 28.87
N GLU A 461 3.04 1.38 28.49
CA GLU A 461 3.34 2.48 29.40
C GLU A 461 2.06 3.09 29.96
N THR A 462 2.10 3.46 31.24
CA THR A 462 1.05 4.19 31.92
C THR A 462 1.00 5.65 31.45
N THR A 463 -0.12 6.32 31.65
CA THR A 463 -0.27 7.75 31.35
C THR A 463 0.75 8.60 32.11
N GLU A 464 1.13 8.22 33.33
CA GLU A 464 2.16 8.91 34.15
C GLU A 464 3.55 8.76 33.50
N GLN A 465 3.91 7.56 33.08
CA GLN A 465 5.17 7.32 32.35
C GLN A 465 5.23 8.13 31.06
N LEU A 466 4.16 8.14 30.28
CA LEU A 466 4.09 8.91 29.02
C LEU A 466 4.16 10.42 29.28
N LYS A 467 3.57 10.93 30.36
CA LYS A 467 3.74 12.34 30.77
C LYS A 467 5.19 12.67 31.12
N ALA A 468 5.87 11.77 31.84
CA ALA A 468 7.28 11.95 32.16
C ALA A 468 8.15 11.94 30.90
N VAL A 469 7.86 11.06 29.94
CA VAL A 469 8.53 11.01 28.63
C VAL A 469 8.27 12.31 27.86
N ALA A 470 7.03 12.78 27.79
CA ALA A 470 6.65 14.02 27.10
C ALA A 470 7.28 15.28 27.69
N ALA A 471 7.49 15.30 29.02
CA ALA A 471 8.15 16.39 29.73
C ALA A 471 9.69 16.35 29.66
N SER A 472 10.26 15.28 29.10
CA SER A 472 11.72 15.09 29.02
C SER A 472 12.31 15.82 27.79
N ASP A 473 13.65 15.87 27.76
CA ASP A 473 14.46 16.35 26.65
C ASP A 473 14.77 15.27 25.60
N ALA A 474 13.99 14.19 25.58
CA ALA A 474 14.16 13.11 24.61
C ALA A 474 13.92 13.62 23.19
N VAL A 475 14.82 13.28 22.27
CA VAL A 475 14.75 13.71 20.87
C VAL A 475 13.81 12.84 20.03
N MET A 476 13.52 11.63 20.48
CA MET A 476 12.58 10.70 19.84
C MET A 476 12.15 9.59 20.79
N VAL A 477 11.05 8.93 20.46
CA VAL A 477 10.66 7.66 21.07
C VAL A 477 10.71 6.52 20.05
N LEU A 478 11.15 5.34 20.47
CA LEU A 478 11.14 4.11 19.69
C LEU A 478 10.09 3.15 20.28
N ILE A 479 9.04 2.82 19.54
CA ILE A 479 8.04 1.86 20.01
C ILE A 479 8.46 0.47 19.56
N LYS A 480 8.91 -0.35 20.52
CA LYS A 480 9.29 -1.74 20.34
C LYS A 480 8.38 -2.63 21.19
N THR A 481 7.32 -3.15 20.59
CA THR A 481 6.42 -4.09 21.26
C THR A 481 7.12 -5.41 21.57
N LYS A 482 6.68 -6.09 22.63
CA LYS A 482 7.19 -7.43 22.97
C LYS A 482 6.71 -8.48 21.97
N ASP A 483 7.44 -9.59 21.87
CA ASP A 483 7.03 -10.72 21.07
C ASP A 483 5.69 -11.28 21.56
N GLY A 484 4.80 -11.62 20.63
CA GLY A 484 3.46 -12.12 20.95
C GLY A 484 2.42 -11.02 21.20
N GLU A 485 2.78 -9.75 21.14
CA GLU A 485 1.86 -8.61 21.28
C GLU A 485 1.49 -8.01 19.92
N SER A 486 0.29 -7.43 19.83
CA SER A 486 -0.12 -6.72 18.62
C SER A 486 0.53 -5.36 18.53
N ARG A 487 1.52 -5.23 17.62
CA ARG A 487 2.19 -3.96 17.33
C ARG A 487 1.20 -2.86 16.96
N LEU A 488 0.26 -3.16 16.06
CA LEU A 488 -0.70 -2.18 15.57
C LEU A 488 -1.53 -1.59 16.72
N HIS A 489 -2.12 -2.45 17.54
CA HIS A 489 -3.03 -2.00 18.61
C HIS A 489 -2.29 -1.35 19.78
N SER A 490 -1.12 -1.86 20.16
CA SER A 490 -0.27 -1.25 21.18
C SER A 490 0.18 0.15 20.76
N SER A 491 0.62 0.30 19.52
CA SER A 491 1.04 1.61 18.98
C SER A 491 -0.11 2.59 18.86
N ARG A 492 -1.31 2.14 18.43
CA ARG A 492 -2.52 2.98 18.40
C ARG A 492 -2.91 3.48 19.80
N ARG A 493 -2.82 2.61 20.81
CA ARG A 493 -3.04 3.00 22.21
C ARG A 493 -2.06 4.09 22.64
N ILE A 494 -0.76 3.89 22.39
CA ILE A 494 0.26 4.90 22.68
C ILE A 494 0.01 6.21 21.92
N ALA A 495 -0.36 6.14 20.63
CA ALA A 495 -0.68 7.32 19.84
C ALA A 495 -1.81 8.15 20.46
N LYS A 496 -2.89 7.47 20.86
CA LYS A 496 -4.02 8.11 21.55
C LYS A 496 -3.57 8.78 22.84
N GLU A 497 -2.83 8.07 23.71
CA GLU A 497 -2.36 8.61 24.98
C GLU A 497 -1.44 9.83 24.78
N LEU A 498 -0.46 9.75 23.85
CA LEU A 498 0.42 10.88 23.53
C LEU A 498 -0.36 12.08 23.01
N ALA A 499 -1.35 11.87 22.15
CA ALA A 499 -2.20 12.95 21.64
C ALA A 499 -3.05 13.59 22.75
N GLN A 500 -3.61 12.79 23.67
CA GLN A 500 -4.40 13.30 24.80
C GLN A 500 -3.59 14.16 25.77
N ILE A 501 -2.31 13.86 25.96
CA ILE A 501 -1.41 14.67 26.80
C ILE A 501 -0.72 15.81 26.02
N GLY A 502 -1.02 15.97 24.73
CA GLY A 502 -0.44 17.01 23.87
C GLY A 502 1.04 16.79 23.52
N ALA A 503 1.52 15.55 23.57
CA ALA A 503 2.90 15.23 23.24
C ALA A 503 3.12 15.14 21.72
N ASN A 504 4.15 15.81 21.23
CA ASN A 504 4.46 15.94 19.80
C ASN A 504 5.84 15.39 19.40
N MET A 505 6.48 14.60 20.29
CA MET A 505 7.81 14.06 19.99
C MET A 505 7.77 13.09 18.80
N PRO A 506 8.88 13.01 18.01
CA PRO A 506 8.99 12.05 16.91
C PRO A 506 8.88 10.60 17.39
N VAL A 507 8.11 9.79 16.66
CA VAL A 507 7.88 8.37 16.95
C VAL A 507 8.49 7.50 15.87
N ILE A 508 9.38 6.59 16.25
CA ILE A 508 9.99 5.58 15.38
C ILE A 508 9.40 4.22 15.71
N HIS A 509 8.84 3.55 14.72
CA HIS A 509 8.38 2.17 14.89
C HIS A 509 9.56 1.21 14.82
N HIS A 510 9.95 0.64 15.97
CA HIS A 510 11.00 -0.36 16.03
C HIS A 510 10.39 -1.76 15.85
N MET A 511 10.44 -2.27 14.65
CA MET A 511 9.96 -3.60 14.30
C MET A 511 11.08 -4.62 14.51
N TYR A 512 10.93 -5.50 15.49
CA TYR A 512 11.82 -6.63 15.72
C TYR A 512 11.24 -7.89 15.09
N MET A 513 12.06 -8.60 14.30
CA MET A 513 11.70 -9.84 13.64
C MET A 513 12.69 -10.94 14.03
N PRO A 514 12.26 -11.93 14.83
CA PRO A 514 13.14 -13.00 15.30
C PRO A 514 13.46 -14.03 14.19
N ALA A 515 12.60 -14.16 13.19
CA ALA A 515 12.71 -15.09 12.07
C ALA A 515 11.86 -14.63 10.88
N GLY A 516 11.96 -15.33 9.75
CA GLY A 516 11.21 -15.10 8.52
C GLY A 516 12.16 -14.99 7.33
N ASP A 517 11.60 -15.04 6.12
CA ASP A 517 12.29 -14.76 4.87
C ASP A 517 12.08 -13.31 4.41
N ARG A 518 12.64 -12.93 3.25
CA ARG A 518 12.48 -11.56 2.67
C ARG A 518 11.02 -11.18 2.48
N SER A 519 10.19 -12.11 1.98
CA SER A 519 8.75 -11.85 1.80
C SER A 519 8.05 -11.59 3.13
N ASP A 520 8.41 -12.31 4.20
CA ASP A 520 7.88 -12.04 5.55
C ASP A 520 8.24 -10.62 6.03
N VAL A 521 9.48 -10.18 5.80
CA VAL A 521 9.90 -8.81 6.18
C VAL A 521 9.03 -7.78 5.47
N VAL A 522 8.84 -7.90 4.15
CA VAL A 522 8.04 -6.97 3.34
C VAL A 522 6.56 -6.99 3.77
N ILE A 523 5.97 -8.18 3.85
CA ILE A 523 4.53 -8.34 4.14
C ILE A 523 4.20 -7.86 5.57
N GLN A 524 5.00 -8.24 6.55
CA GLN A 524 4.73 -7.88 7.93
C GLN A 524 5.03 -6.40 8.22
N SER A 525 6.12 -5.84 7.67
CA SER A 525 6.41 -4.41 7.85
C SER A 525 5.35 -3.53 7.16
N GLY A 526 4.98 -3.86 5.93
CA GLY A 526 3.91 -3.18 5.21
C GLY A 526 2.57 -3.23 5.95
N SER A 527 2.17 -4.40 6.44
CA SER A 527 0.89 -4.57 7.12
C SER A 527 0.85 -3.91 8.50
N GLN A 528 1.87 -4.14 9.33
CA GLN A 528 1.86 -3.69 10.74
C GLN A 528 2.32 -2.25 10.89
N VAL A 529 3.50 -1.91 10.37
CA VAL A 529 4.05 -0.56 10.46
C VAL A 529 3.41 0.35 9.41
N GLY A 530 3.27 -0.11 8.16
CA GLY A 530 2.56 0.62 7.13
C GLY A 530 1.13 0.97 7.53
N GLY A 531 0.42 0.06 8.21
CA GLY A 531 -0.90 0.32 8.79
C GLY A 531 -0.92 1.50 9.77
N LEU A 532 0.14 1.68 10.57
CA LEU A 532 0.29 2.81 11.48
C LEU A 532 0.64 4.11 10.73
N LEU A 533 1.51 4.02 9.73
CA LEU A 533 1.90 5.17 8.92
C LEU A 533 0.71 5.73 8.11
N VAL A 534 -0.17 4.87 7.58
CA VAL A 534 -1.41 5.32 6.91
C VAL A 534 -2.46 5.82 7.89
N ASP A 535 -2.34 5.52 9.18
CA ASP A 535 -3.10 6.14 10.26
C ASP A 535 -2.60 7.56 10.58
N GLY A 536 -1.51 8.00 9.95
CA GLY A 536 -0.82 9.26 10.27
C GLY A 536 0.03 9.18 11.53
N PHE A 537 0.34 7.98 12.02
CA PHE A 537 1.06 7.76 13.25
C PHE A 537 2.46 7.16 13.02
N GLY A 538 3.48 7.93 13.37
CA GLY A 538 4.89 7.57 13.24
C GLY A 538 5.66 8.49 12.28
N ASP A 539 6.92 8.74 12.64
CA ASP A 539 7.85 9.64 11.94
C ASP A 539 9.06 8.88 11.39
N GLY A 540 9.05 7.55 11.52
CA GLY A 540 10.13 6.72 10.99
C GLY A 540 10.00 5.25 11.38
N VAL A 541 10.97 4.48 10.89
CA VAL A 541 11.00 3.03 11.06
C VAL A 541 12.42 2.52 11.32
N LEU A 542 12.50 1.50 12.14
CA LEU A 542 13.65 0.63 12.36
C LEU A 542 13.20 -0.81 12.20
N ILE A 543 13.60 -1.49 11.12
CA ILE A 543 13.39 -2.93 10.97
C ILE A 543 14.66 -3.64 11.43
N GLN A 544 14.53 -4.42 12.50
CA GLN A 544 15.62 -5.22 13.06
C GLN A 544 15.32 -6.71 12.85
N TYR A 545 16.20 -7.40 12.16
CA TYR A 545 16.11 -8.84 11.92
C TYR A 545 17.15 -9.59 12.75
N ALA A 546 16.73 -10.63 13.47
CA ALA A 546 17.58 -11.46 14.31
C ALA A 546 17.62 -12.95 13.84
N GLY A 547 17.01 -13.25 12.69
CA GLY A 547 17.02 -14.58 12.11
C GLY A 547 18.36 -14.92 11.42
N SER A 548 18.41 -16.06 10.76
CA SER A 548 19.63 -16.61 10.16
C SER A 548 19.65 -16.57 8.62
N ASP A 549 18.64 -15.99 7.99
CA ASP A 549 18.58 -15.86 6.53
C ASP A 549 19.64 -14.85 6.05
N LYS A 550 20.56 -15.32 5.22
CA LYS A 550 21.69 -14.51 4.72
C LYS A 550 21.29 -13.51 3.64
N ASP A 551 20.13 -13.71 3.02
CA ASP A 551 19.60 -12.83 2.00
C ASP A 551 18.94 -11.59 2.62
N ILE A 552 18.72 -11.58 3.93
CA ILE A 552 18.26 -10.44 4.70
C ILE A 552 19.47 -9.66 5.21
N THR A 553 20.06 -8.87 4.32
CA THR A 553 21.23 -8.01 4.59
C THR A 553 20.79 -6.68 5.21
N LEU A 554 21.74 -5.90 5.70
CA LEU A 554 21.49 -4.54 6.19
C LEU A 554 20.98 -3.65 5.04
N ASP A 555 21.53 -3.79 3.84
CA ASP A 555 21.07 -3.07 2.64
C ASP A 555 19.60 -3.40 2.30
N PHE A 556 19.23 -4.69 2.36
CA PHE A 556 17.83 -5.09 2.16
C PHE A 556 16.89 -4.46 3.20
N LEU A 557 17.24 -4.51 4.48
CA LEU A 557 16.41 -3.92 5.56
C LEU A 557 16.27 -2.40 5.39
N ARG A 558 17.36 -1.71 5.02
CA ARG A 558 17.37 -0.28 4.70
C ARG A 558 16.46 0.02 3.51
N THR A 559 16.63 -0.70 2.41
CA THR A 559 15.85 -0.50 1.17
C THR A 559 14.36 -0.77 1.42
N THR A 560 14.03 -1.84 2.16
CA THR A 560 12.65 -2.15 2.57
C THR A 560 12.07 -1.04 3.44
N SER A 561 12.86 -0.47 4.37
CA SER A 561 12.42 0.65 5.21
C SER A 561 12.10 1.91 4.39
N PHE A 562 12.94 2.25 3.42
CA PHE A 562 12.64 3.35 2.48
C PHE A 562 11.44 3.04 1.59
N GLY A 563 11.31 1.81 1.09
CA GLY A 563 10.14 1.35 0.33
C GLY A 563 8.84 1.44 1.13
N LEU A 564 8.89 1.13 2.42
CA LEU A 564 7.77 1.28 3.35
C LEU A 564 7.35 2.75 3.52
N LEU A 565 8.31 3.66 3.73
CA LEU A 565 8.03 5.09 3.83
C LEU A 565 7.46 5.64 2.52
N GLN A 566 8.05 5.28 1.37
CA GLN A 566 7.58 5.72 0.06
C GLN A 566 6.17 5.19 -0.25
N GLY A 567 5.90 3.90 0.01
CA GLY A 567 4.57 3.30 -0.14
C GLY A 567 3.51 3.92 0.77
N SER A 568 3.92 4.46 1.93
CA SER A 568 3.09 5.20 2.87
C SER A 568 3.02 6.72 2.57
N ARG A 569 3.46 7.15 1.39
CA ARG A 569 3.46 8.56 0.94
C ARG A 569 4.25 9.49 1.87
N MET A 570 5.38 9.02 2.36
CA MET A 570 6.28 9.78 3.22
C MET A 570 7.53 10.21 2.45
N ARG A 571 8.65 9.57 2.69
CA ARG A 571 9.94 9.91 2.08
C ARG A 571 10.18 9.14 0.78
N ASN A 572 10.46 9.86 -0.30
CA ASN A 572 10.82 9.29 -1.60
C ASN A 572 12.33 9.32 -1.79
N THR A 573 12.92 8.17 -2.10
CA THR A 573 14.38 8.04 -2.35
C THR A 573 14.70 7.54 -3.75
N LYS A 574 13.70 7.11 -4.51
CA LYS A 574 13.80 6.62 -5.88
C LYS A 574 12.55 6.99 -6.67
N THR A 575 12.57 6.76 -7.98
CA THR A 575 11.40 6.90 -8.83
C THR A 575 10.27 5.99 -8.35
N GLU A 576 9.05 6.51 -8.34
CA GLU A 576 7.86 5.71 -8.09
C GLU A 576 7.27 5.23 -9.42
N TYR A 577 6.93 3.94 -9.48
CA TYR A 577 6.24 3.38 -10.63
C TYR A 577 4.81 3.00 -10.26
N VAL A 578 3.87 3.46 -11.11
CA VAL A 578 2.46 3.12 -11.07
C VAL A 578 2.18 2.30 -12.31
N SER A 579 2.44 0.99 -12.26
CA SER A 579 2.28 0.10 -13.41
C SER A 579 1.15 -0.89 -13.21
N CYS A 580 0.34 -1.06 -14.26
CA CYS A 580 -0.79 -1.96 -14.20
C CYS A 580 -0.31 -3.44 -14.24
N PRO A 581 -1.10 -4.37 -13.67
CA PRO A 581 -0.71 -5.79 -13.58
C PRO A 581 -0.85 -6.54 -14.91
N SER A 582 -1.09 -5.84 -16.02
CA SER A 582 -1.48 -6.42 -17.30
C SER A 582 -2.88 -7.07 -17.27
N CYS A 583 -3.47 -7.27 -18.41
CA CYS A 583 -4.71 -8.04 -18.62
C CYS A 583 -4.91 -8.24 -20.13
N GLY A 584 -5.93 -8.98 -20.57
CA GLY A 584 -6.23 -9.19 -21.99
C GLY A 584 -6.51 -7.93 -22.83
N ARG A 585 -6.41 -6.72 -22.24
CA ARG A 585 -6.48 -5.41 -22.92
C ARG A 585 -5.12 -4.79 -23.20
N THR A 586 -4.05 -5.35 -22.67
CA THR A 586 -2.69 -4.80 -22.78
C THR A 586 -2.21 -4.86 -24.22
N LEU A 587 -1.62 -3.77 -24.72
CA LEU A 587 -1.30 -3.59 -26.14
C LEU A 587 0.19 -3.84 -26.47
N PHE A 588 1.01 -4.13 -25.45
CA PHE A 588 2.46 -4.38 -25.56
C PHE A 588 2.93 -5.26 -24.40
N ASP A 589 4.16 -5.76 -24.46
CA ASP A 589 4.76 -6.45 -23.31
C ASP A 589 5.04 -5.44 -22.17
N LEU A 590 4.15 -5.44 -21.19
CA LEU A 590 4.18 -4.46 -20.10
C LEU A 590 5.38 -4.69 -19.17
N GLN A 591 5.76 -5.94 -18.93
CA GLN A 591 6.87 -6.27 -18.04
C GLN A 591 8.19 -5.80 -18.65
N GLU A 592 8.43 -6.13 -19.93
CA GLU A 592 9.63 -5.70 -20.64
C GLU A 592 9.76 -4.18 -20.69
N VAL A 593 8.67 -3.48 -21.07
CA VAL A 593 8.66 -2.01 -21.19
C VAL A 593 8.84 -1.35 -19.82
N THR A 594 8.21 -1.88 -18.77
CA THR A 594 8.38 -1.35 -17.41
C THR A 594 9.84 -1.48 -16.97
N ALA A 595 10.48 -2.65 -17.17
CA ALA A 595 11.89 -2.86 -16.84
C ALA A 595 12.81 -1.89 -17.61
N GLN A 596 12.59 -1.66 -18.90
CA GLN A 596 13.36 -0.70 -19.70
C GLN A 596 13.23 0.74 -19.19
N ILE A 597 12.01 1.15 -18.79
CA ILE A 597 11.78 2.48 -18.22
C ILE A 597 12.49 2.59 -16.86
N GLN A 598 12.39 1.58 -16.01
CA GLN A 598 13.02 1.56 -14.69
C GLN A 598 14.56 1.64 -14.76
N GLU A 599 15.19 0.90 -15.66
CA GLU A 599 16.64 0.94 -15.88
C GLU A 599 17.14 2.37 -16.17
N LYS A 600 16.38 3.10 -16.98
CA LYS A 600 16.74 4.46 -17.43
C LYS A 600 16.34 5.56 -16.43
N THR A 601 15.29 5.37 -15.64
CA THR A 601 14.68 6.44 -14.84
C THR A 601 14.65 6.17 -13.33
N GLY A 602 15.13 5.01 -12.85
CA GLY A 602 15.01 4.59 -11.44
C GLY A 602 15.70 5.50 -10.42
N HIS A 603 16.59 6.38 -10.89
CA HIS A 603 17.40 7.31 -10.10
C HIS A 603 16.75 8.70 -9.89
N LEU A 604 15.46 8.87 -10.23
CA LEU A 604 14.76 10.17 -10.16
C LEU A 604 13.89 10.24 -8.89
N PRO A 605 14.40 10.63 -7.73
CA PRO A 605 13.63 10.65 -6.49
C PRO A 605 12.50 11.68 -6.57
N GLY A 606 11.31 11.29 -6.12
CA GLY A 606 10.13 12.13 -6.14
C GLY A 606 9.46 12.29 -7.51
N VAL A 607 9.92 11.57 -8.54
CA VAL A 607 9.24 11.45 -9.83
C VAL A 607 8.36 10.21 -9.81
N ALA A 608 7.09 10.35 -10.18
CA ALA A 608 6.15 9.24 -10.34
C ALA A 608 5.86 8.99 -11.82
N ILE A 609 6.12 7.78 -12.30
CA ILE A 609 5.92 7.39 -13.70
C ILE A 609 4.85 6.29 -13.77
N ALA A 610 3.79 6.54 -14.53
CA ALA A 610 2.76 5.55 -14.82
C ALA A 610 3.10 4.77 -16.09
N VAL A 611 3.00 3.45 -16.05
CA VAL A 611 3.14 2.55 -17.22
C VAL A 611 1.86 1.74 -17.36
N MET A 612 1.02 2.11 -18.35
CA MET A 612 -0.33 1.58 -18.50
C MET A 612 -0.50 0.86 -19.85
N GLY A 613 -0.88 -0.40 -19.78
CA GLY A 613 -1.05 -1.24 -20.97
C GLY A 613 -2.16 -0.80 -21.93
N CYS A 614 -3.14 0.00 -21.48
CA CYS A 614 -4.25 0.49 -22.31
C CYS A 614 -4.93 1.73 -21.71
N ILE A 615 -5.72 2.43 -22.54
CA ILE A 615 -6.45 3.65 -22.15
C ILE A 615 -7.72 3.43 -21.31
N VAL A 616 -8.14 2.18 -21.04
CA VAL A 616 -9.45 1.91 -20.41
C VAL A 616 -9.53 2.46 -18.99
N ASN A 617 -8.52 2.19 -18.18
CA ASN A 617 -8.40 2.72 -16.83
C ASN A 617 -7.19 3.65 -16.67
N GLY A 618 -6.22 3.56 -17.61
CA GLY A 618 -4.93 4.23 -17.51
C GLY A 618 -5.01 5.70 -17.11
N PRO A 619 -5.72 6.57 -17.85
CA PRO A 619 -5.78 8.00 -17.54
C PRO A 619 -6.35 8.34 -16.17
N GLY A 620 -7.24 7.50 -15.64
CA GLY A 620 -7.80 7.68 -14.28
C GLY A 620 -6.86 7.20 -13.19
N GLU A 621 -6.32 5.99 -13.35
CA GLU A 621 -5.50 5.33 -12.32
C GLU A 621 -4.09 5.90 -12.22
N MET A 622 -3.61 6.62 -13.25
CA MET A 622 -2.35 7.36 -13.22
C MET A 622 -2.49 8.81 -12.72
N ALA A 623 -3.63 9.19 -12.19
CA ALA A 623 -3.90 10.57 -11.77
C ALA A 623 -2.88 11.15 -10.79
N ASP A 624 -2.23 10.29 -9.99
CA ASP A 624 -1.20 10.65 -9.02
C ASP A 624 0.23 10.59 -9.60
N ALA A 625 0.39 10.24 -10.89
CA ALA A 625 1.70 10.19 -11.54
C ALA A 625 2.05 11.52 -12.22
N ASP A 626 3.34 11.89 -12.19
CA ASP A 626 3.83 13.08 -12.89
C ASP A 626 3.84 12.87 -14.41
N PHE A 627 4.22 11.66 -14.84
CA PHE A 627 4.32 11.29 -16.26
C PHE A 627 3.63 9.96 -16.53
N GLY A 628 3.08 9.81 -17.74
CA GLY A 628 2.40 8.59 -18.15
C GLY A 628 2.88 8.06 -19.49
N TYR A 629 3.13 6.74 -19.55
CA TYR A 629 3.37 5.95 -20.75
C TYR A 629 2.19 5.00 -20.94
N VAL A 630 1.32 5.27 -21.90
CA VAL A 630 0.02 4.60 -22.02
C VAL A 630 -0.17 4.01 -23.41
N GLY A 631 -0.54 2.74 -23.49
CA GLY A 631 -0.91 2.08 -24.75
C GLY A 631 -2.16 2.70 -25.37
N GLY A 632 -2.01 3.45 -26.48
CA GLY A 632 -3.11 4.09 -27.19
C GLY A 632 -3.74 3.20 -28.25
N ALA A 633 -2.92 2.50 -29.03
CA ALA A 633 -3.29 1.51 -30.05
C ALA A 633 -2.15 0.49 -30.21
N PRO A 634 -2.37 -0.66 -30.90
CA PRO A 634 -1.29 -1.62 -31.14
C PRO A 634 -0.04 -0.96 -31.76
N GLY A 635 1.12 -1.10 -31.10
CA GLY A 635 2.39 -0.48 -31.49
C GLY A 635 2.45 1.05 -31.36
N LYS A 636 1.48 1.67 -30.69
CA LYS A 636 1.38 3.12 -30.48
C LYS A 636 1.19 3.48 -29.04
N ILE A 637 1.95 4.46 -28.58
CA ILE A 637 1.98 4.95 -27.20
C ILE A 637 1.54 6.41 -27.16
N ASP A 638 0.77 6.76 -26.16
CA ASP A 638 0.44 8.13 -25.81
C ASP A 638 1.21 8.52 -24.53
N LEU A 639 1.85 9.71 -24.53
CA LEU A 639 2.55 10.24 -23.37
C LEU A 639 1.74 11.34 -22.70
N TYR A 640 1.80 11.34 -21.37
CA TYR A 640 1.05 12.24 -20.50
C TYR A 640 1.97 13.02 -19.56
N VAL A 641 1.53 14.23 -19.21
CA VAL A 641 2.00 15.00 -18.05
C VAL A 641 0.81 15.16 -17.10
N GLY A 642 0.88 14.57 -15.93
CA GLY A 642 -0.29 14.43 -15.08
C GLY A 642 -1.45 13.74 -15.82
N LYS A 643 -2.61 14.40 -15.92
CA LYS A 643 -3.80 13.89 -16.61
C LYS A 643 -3.88 14.30 -18.09
N GLU A 644 -2.99 15.14 -18.59
CA GLU A 644 -3.03 15.69 -19.94
C GLU A 644 -2.19 14.89 -20.92
N VAL A 645 -2.78 14.56 -22.07
CA VAL A 645 -2.05 13.92 -23.19
C VAL A 645 -1.23 14.97 -23.92
N VAL A 646 0.08 14.85 -23.86
CA VAL A 646 1.01 15.79 -24.51
C VAL A 646 1.54 15.31 -25.85
N LYS A 647 1.65 13.98 -26.03
CA LYS A 647 2.05 13.36 -27.31
C LYS A 647 1.19 12.13 -27.57
N ARG A 648 0.71 11.95 -28.83
CA ARG A 648 -0.15 10.83 -29.22
C ARG A 648 0.46 10.00 -30.35
N GLY A 649 0.20 8.69 -30.29
CA GLY A 649 0.50 7.77 -31.38
C GLY A 649 1.98 7.62 -31.70
N ILE A 650 2.86 7.78 -30.70
CA ILE A 650 4.30 7.59 -30.84
C ILE A 650 4.58 6.12 -31.12
N ALA A 651 5.54 5.83 -31.98
CA ALA A 651 5.98 4.47 -32.22
C ALA A 651 6.62 3.89 -30.95
N MET A 652 6.28 2.65 -30.60
CA MET A 652 6.72 2.02 -29.34
C MET A 652 8.25 1.98 -29.21
N GLU A 653 8.96 1.83 -30.34
CA GLU A 653 10.43 1.75 -30.40
C GLU A 653 11.12 3.04 -29.94
N THR A 654 10.45 4.19 -30.05
CA THR A 654 11.00 5.50 -29.66
C THR A 654 10.35 6.08 -28.41
N ALA A 655 9.26 5.49 -27.95
CA ALA A 655 8.41 6.08 -26.91
C ALA A 655 9.12 6.21 -25.54
N CYS A 656 10.05 5.31 -25.21
CA CYS A 656 10.83 5.40 -23.99
C CYS A 656 11.79 6.61 -24.00
N ASP A 657 12.46 6.86 -25.12
CA ASP A 657 13.36 8.00 -25.27
C ASP A 657 12.57 9.32 -25.29
N GLU A 658 11.39 9.32 -25.91
CA GLU A 658 10.46 10.45 -25.88
C GLU A 658 9.92 10.74 -24.46
N LEU A 659 9.71 9.71 -23.62
CA LEU A 659 9.34 9.88 -22.22
C LEU A 659 10.48 10.52 -21.44
N ILE A 660 11.73 10.08 -21.63
CA ILE A 660 12.91 10.67 -20.99
C ILE A 660 13.04 12.15 -21.37
N GLN A 661 12.88 12.44 -22.68
CA GLN A 661 12.92 13.83 -23.14
C GLN A 661 11.80 14.65 -22.52
N LEU A 662 10.60 14.10 -22.36
CA LEU A 662 9.48 14.76 -21.70
C LEU A 662 9.79 15.08 -20.22
N ILE A 663 10.45 14.16 -19.48
CA ILE A 663 10.89 14.37 -18.10
C ILE A 663 11.92 15.51 -18.04
N LYS A 664 12.88 15.57 -19.00
CA LYS A 664 13.86 16.64 -19.14
C LYS A 664 13.22 18.00 -19.43
N ASP A 665 12.25 18.03 -20.35
CA ASP A 665 11.53 19.25 -20.75
C ASP A 665 10.68 19.85 -19.62
N ASN A 666 10.39 19.05 -18.58
CA ASN A 666 9.67 19.48 -17.36
C ASN A 666 10.59 19.70 -16.14
N ASP A 667 11.89 19.83 -16.34
CA ASP A 667 12.89 20.12 -15.29
C ASP A 667 12.88 19.08 -14.13
N ARG A 668 12.49 17.82 -14.43
CA ARG A 668 12.41 16.72 -13.43
C ARG A 668 13.52 15.68 -13.62
N TRP A 669 14.43 15.90 -14.56
CA TRP A 669 15.55 15.01 -14.82
C TRP A 669 16.75 15.37 -13.98
N ILE A 670 17.36 14.37 -13.36
CA ILE A 670 18.66 14.46 -12.69
C ILE A 670 19.59 13.52 -13.46
N GLU A 671 20.76 14.00 -13.85
CA GLU A 671 21.74 13.12 -14.50
C GLU A 671 22.20 12.04 -13.51
N LYS A 672 22.29 10.80 -14.01
CA LYS A 672 22.82 9.68 -13.23
C LYS A 672 24.30 9.95 -12.98
N GLU A 673 24.72 10.05 -11.71
CA GLU A 673 26.13 10.11 -11.38
C GLU A 673 26.78 8.81 -11.86
N GLU A 674 27.78 8.90 -12.74
CA GLU A 674 28.59 7.75 -13.11
C GLU A 674 29.28 7.26 -11.82
N GLU A 675 29.00 6.02 -11.41
CA GLU A 675 29.83 5.35 -10.41
C GLU A 675 31.26 5.36 -11.00
N GLU A 676 32.17 6.14 -10.43
CA GLU A 676 33.59 5.98 -10.70
C GLU A 676 33.92 4.53 -10.37
N GLU A 677 34.03 3.67 -11.39
CA GLU A 677 34.66 2.37 -11.25
C GLU A 677 35.99 2.64 -10.57
N ALA A 678 36.09 2.25 -9.30
CA ALA A 678 37.35 2.21 -8.61
C ALA A 678 38.22 1.27 -9.43
N VAL A 679 39.01 1.85 -10.33
CA VAL A 679 40.09 1.15 -11.05
C VAL A 679 40.92 0.50 -9.96
N ALA A 680 40.76 -0.83 -9.85
CA ALA A 680 41.67 -1.67 -9.10
C ALA A 680 43.04 -1.52 -9.75
N ALA A 681 43.93 -0.73 -9.14
CA ALA A 681 45.36 -0.77 -9.39
C ALA A 681 46.04 -1.52 -8.25
#